data_29f55510d6db4a34fcff1b00b3b35d85
#
_entry.id   29f55510d6db4a34fcff1b00b3b35d85
#
_cell.length_a   1.000
_cell.length_b   1.000
_cell.length_c   1.000
_cell.angle_alpha   90.00
_cell.angle_beta   90.00
_cell.angle_gamma   90.00
#
_symmetry.space_group_name_H-M   'P 1'
#
loop_
_entity.id
_entity.type
_entity.pdbx_description
1 polymer ?
#
loop_
_entity_poly.entity_id
_entity_poly.type
_entity_poly.pdbx_seq_one_letter_code
_entity_poly.pdbx_strand_id
1 'polypeptide(L)'
;MTKMFGEPIRRVEDRRLVMGAGAFLDDLGHDALAAALVRSPHAHARIVDIDVTAALEVDGLVAIYTYEDLSGPLADPLPLLIPHPALTHGRTAYALARDEVNHVGEPIAMVVARDRYVAEDAAERIAVTYEPLPAVVGIDAARAAAHLVHDDVPGNVGARMMQEYGDTEAAIAGAPHRLTLDLTVERSASTPLETRGVLARWDTESQRLRLWTSTQTSTGVRAAVAAKLGLDLTSVEVITPDVGGGFGVKIMHPWPEEVLVPMAARALGQPVKFTEDRREHFIAAAHERAQQHHVEVGFDDDGRLLGLHVTFWHDHGAYTPYGLIVPIVTSTQLLGPYKPGAYRVEFESLYTNTVIVTPYRGAGRPQGAFVMERTLDAIARELRLDRVAVREANFIQPDEMPYDFGLTFQDGRPLIYDSGDFPASMEKLKKLVGWDSFEAFRAAARAEGRQVGIGLACYVEGTGVGPYEGGHVLIETSGKVKVATGLTTQGQGHQTVFAQIVADELGVRMDDVEVVTGDTRRFPYAVGTFASRAAVMSGSAIALAARAAREKVLRVAAEALEADPKDLEIVEGIVRVKGNPGAEIALGTVAVLSNPLRYAFDEASKAATQFAVGDPGKPPVAEDDEPGIEGRDYYSPPHATFANGMHAVIVETDPDTAEITILKYCVVHDCGNLINPRIVEGQIHGGVAQ
;
A
#
# COMPACT_ATOMS: atom_id res chain seq x y z
N MET A 1 -14.84 30.40 -9.09
CA MET A 1 -14.69 29.44 -7.96
C MET A 1 -13.25 29.49 -7.49
N THR A 2 -13.00 29.47 -6.19
CA THR A 2 -11.65 29.28 -5.65
C THR A 2 -11.21 27.88 -5.99
N LYS A 3 -10.01 27.71 -6.55
CA LYS A 3 -9.47 26.41 -6.88
C LYS A 3 -9.27 25.59 -5.60
N MET A 4 -9.79 24.38 -5.54
CA MET A 4 -9.71 23.50 -4.36
C MET A 4 -8.40 22.72 -4.30
N PHE A 5 -7.81 22.44 -5.45
CA PHE A 5 -6.52 21.77 -5.56
C PHE A 5 -5.41 22.69 -4.99
N GLY A 6 -4.67 22.17 -4.01
CA GLY A 6 -3.65 22.93 -3.28
C GLY A 6 -4.14 23.56 -1.97
N GLU A 7 -5.44 23.56 -1.72
CA GLU A 7 -5.99 24.14 -0.49
C GLU A 7 -5.90 23.17 0.69
N PRO A 8 -5.58 23.66 1.90
CA PRO A 8 -5.43 22.83 3.11
C PRO A 8 -6.79 22.48 3.74
N ILE A 9 -7.65 21.83 2.98
CA ILE A 9 -9.01 21.47 3.39
C ILE A 9 -8.97 20.40 4.49
N ARG A 10 -9.85 20.52 5.47
CA ARG A 10 -10.03 19.49 6.51
C ARG A 10 -10.63 18.23 5.87
N ARG A 11 -10.20 17.05 6.34
CA ARG A 11 -10.73 15.78 5.83
C ARG A 11 -12.26 15.72 6.04
N VAL A 12 -12.99 15.43 4.97
CA VAL A 12 -14.46 15.32 5.02
C VAL A 12 -14.90 14.10 5.84
N GLU A 13 -14.10 13.04 5.84
CA GLU A 13 -14.32 11.81 6.61
C GLU A 13 -14.14 11.99 8.12
N ASP A 14 -13.40 12.99 8.60
CA ASP A 14 -13.12 13.18 10.03
C ASP A 14 -14.40 13.39 10.85
N ARG A 15 -15.39 14.12 10.31
CA ARG A 15 -16.60 14.43 11.04
C ARG A 15 -17.31 13.17 11.52
N ARG A 16 -17.54 12.18 10.65
CA ARG A 16 -18.20 10.94 11.05
C ARG A 16 -17.35 10.09 11.98
N LEU A 17 -16.02 10.06 11.75
CA LEU A 17 -15.08 9.27 12.54
C LEU A 17 -15.01 9.77 14.00
N VAL A 18 -14.85 11.08 14.21
CA VAL A 18 -14.79 11.66 15.56
C VAL A 18 -16.13 11.64 16.30
N MET A 19 -17.25 11.46 15.58
CA MET A 19 -18.58 11.29 16.16
C MET A 19 -18.91 9.83 16.46
N GLY A 20 -17.97 8.89 16.27
CA GLY A 20 -18.18 7.46 16.50
C GLY A 20 -19.04 6.78 15.43
N ALA A 21 -19.18 7.39 14.25
CA ALA A 21 -19.92 6.83 13.11
C ALA A 21 -18.96 6.15 12.08
N GLY A 22 -17.74 5.80 12.49
CA GLY A 22 -16.88 4.89 11.75
C GLY A 22 -17.49 3.48 11.72
N ALA A 23 -17.23 2.73 10.67
CA ALA A 23 -17.67 1.35 10.51
C ALA A 23 -16.46 0.48 10.20
N PHE A 24 -15.69 0.11 11.21
CA PHE A 24 -14.57 -0.80 11.12
C PHE A 24 -15.08 -2.26 11.10
N LEU A 25 -14.22 -3.19 10.80
CA LEU A 25 -14.66 -4.58 10.65
C LEU A 25 -15.31 -5.13 11.92
N ASP A 26 -14.78 -4.80 13.10
CA ASP A 26 -15.33 -5.31 14.36
C ASP A 26 -16.69 -4.72 14.72
N ASP A 27 -17.04 -3.57 14.15
CA ASP A 27 -18.38 -2.94 14.28
C ASP A 27 -19.45 -3.64 13.43
N LEU A 28 -19.06 -4.62 12.59
CA LEU A 28 -19.98 -5.33 11.68
C LEU A 28 -20.29 -6.73 12.18
N GLY A 29 -21.41 -7.30 11.73
CA GLY A 29 -21.73 -8.73 11.90
C GLY A 29 -21.95 -9.14 13.34
N HIS A 30 -22.72 -8.37 14.13
CA HIS A 30 -23.08 -8.72 15.51
C HIS A 30 -23.91 -10.02 15.63
N ASP A 31 -24.47 -10.49 14.53
CA ASP A 31 -25.21 -11.75 14.38
C ASP A 31 -24.37 -12.91 13.84
N ALA A 32 -23.08 -12.69 13.63
CA ALA A 32 -22.19 -13.71 13.08
C ALA A 32 -21.66 -14.65 14.17
N LEU A 33 -21.44 -15.91 13.79
CA LEU A 33 -20.60 -16.82 14.54
C LEU A 33 -19.17 -16.30 14.61
N ALA A 34 -18.44 -16.58 15.65
CA ALA A 34 -17.06 -16.17 15.82
C ALA A 34 -16.10 -17.30 15.45
N ALA A 35 -15.03 -16.95 14.72
CA ALA A 35 -13.94 -17.86 14.44
C ALA A 35 -12.70 -17.51 15.28
N ALA A 36 -11.97 -18.52 15.73
CA ALA A 36 -10.64 -18.45 16.34
C ALA A 36 -9.67 -19.41 15.66
N LEU A 37 -8.39 -19.07 15.62
CA LEU A 37 -7.35 -19.91 15.01
C LEU A 37 -6.44 -20.52 16.07
N VAL A 38 -6.25 -21.83 15.99
CA VAL A 38 -5.20 -22.53 16.72
C VAL A 38 -3.89 -22.33 15.99
N ARG A 39 -2.90 -21.82 16.69
CA ARG A 39 -1.62 -21.43 16.09
C ARG A 39 -0.46 -22.20 16.70
N SER A 40 0.56 -22.48 15.88
CA SER A 40 1.77 -23.15 16.31
C SER A 40 2.53 -22.35 17.38
N PRO A 41 2.92 -22.98 18.50
CA PRO A 41 3.90 -22.41 19.42
C PRO A 41 5.34 -22.70 19.01
N HIS A 42 5.55 -23.58 18.00
CA HIS A 42 6.86 -23.99 17.52
C HIS A 42 7.27 -23.23 16.28
N ALA A 43 8.56 -22.88 16.21
CA ALA A 43 9.15 -22.27 15.03
C ALA A 43 9.34 -23.28 13.90
N HIS A 44 9.60 -24.57 14.23
CA HIS A 44 9.73 -25.67 13.29
C HIS A 44 9.38 -26.99 13.96
N ALA A 45 8.36 -27.68 13.48
CA ALA A 45 7.94 -28.97 14.01
C ALA A 45 7.06 -29.72 13.03
N ARG A 46 7.10 -31.06 13.06
CA ARG A 46 6.07 -31.87 12.42
C ARG A 46 4.83 -31.93 13.31
N ILE A 47 3.68 -31.94 12.67
CA ILE A 47 2.39 -32.19 13.31
C ILE A 47 2.20 -33.72 13.30
N VAL A 48 2.18 -34.34 14.50
CA VAL A 48 1.99 -35.76 14.64
C VAL A 48 0.52 -36.14 14.80
N ASP A 49 -0.21 -35.33 15.55
CA ASP A 49 -1.64 -35.52 15.81
C ASP A 49 -2.32 -34.25 16.23
N ILE A 50 -3.61 -34.11 15.93
CA ILE A 50 -4.48 -33.01 16.34
C ILE A 50 -5.72 -33.61 17.01
N ASP A 51 -5.72 -33.66 18.35
CA ASP A 51 -6.86 -34.16 19.13
C ASP A 51 -7.84 -33.01 19.46
N VAL A 52 -9.02 -33.09 18.86
CA VAL A 52 -10.11 -32.11 19.04
C VAL A 52 -11.15 -32.57 20.07
N THR A 53 -10.99 -33.77 20.68
CA THR A 53 -12.02 -34.44 21.52
C THR A 53 -12.49 -33.54 22.66
N ALA A 54 -11.56 -32.95 23.40
CA ALA A 54 -11.91 -32.04 24.52
C ALA A 54 -12.57 -30.75 24.09
N ALA A 55 -12.25 -30.25 22.88
CA ALA A 55 -12.88 -29.08 22.32
C ALA A 55 -14.33 -29.34 21.92
N LEU A 56 -14.67 -30.54 21.46
CA LEU A 56 -16.03 -30.92 21.09
C LEU A 56 -17.02 -30.92 22.29
N GLU A 57 -16.52 -30.90 23.53
CA GLU A 57 -17.33 -30.85 24.75
C GLU A 57 -17.72 -29.39 25.14
N VAL A 58 -17.19 -28.37 24.42
CA VAL A 58 -17.46 -26.94 24.74
C VAL A 58 -18.85 -26.56 24.30
N ASP A 59 -19.69 -26.13 25.24
CA ASP A 59 -21.05 -25.67 24.94
C ASP A 59 -21.03 -24.39 24.08
N GLY A 60 -21.71 -24.44 22.94
CA GLY A 60 -21.74 -23.35 21.97
C GLY A 60 -20.69 -23.43 20.87
N LEU A 61 -19.87 -24.47 20.87
CA LEU A 61 -19.05 -24.84 19.71
C LEU A 61 -19.96 -25.20 18.53
N VAL A 62 -19.61 -24.76 17.32
CA VAL A 62 -20.36 -25.05 16.09
C VAL A 62 -19.58 -25.95 15.14
N ALA A 63 -18.30 -25.64 14.90
CA ALA A 63 -17.45 -26.45 14.01
C ALA A 63 -15.97 -26.28 14.35
N ILE A 64 -15.16 -27.31 14.01
CA ILE A 64 -13.71 -27.27 13.99
C ILE A 64 -13.28 -27.69 12.59
N TYR A 65 -12.29 -27.00 12.04
CA TYR A 65 -11.70 -27.32 10.74
C TYR A 65 -10.19 -27.48 10.89
N THR A 66 -9.65 -28.56 10.36
CA THR A 66 -8.22 -28.83 10.21
C THR A 66 -7.87 -28.89 8.72
N TYR A 67 -6.61 -29.14 8.37
CA TYR A 67 -6.23 -29.31 6.96
C TYR A 67 -7.03 -30.43 6.27
N GLU A 68 -7.36 -31.51 6.97
CA GLU A 68 -8.11 -32.67 6.44
C GLU A 68 -9.54 -32.29 5.96
N ASP A 69 -10.08 -31.20 6.45
CA ASP A 69 -11.41 -30.69 6.06
C ASP A 69 -11.36 -29.82 4.80
N LEU A 70 -10.14 -29.45 4.36
CA LEU A 70 -9.96 -28.62 3.16
C LEU A 70 -10.04 -29.50 1.90
N SER A 71 -10.70 -28.98 0.87
CA SER A 71 -10.90 -29.72 -0.37
C SER A 71 -10.77 -28.82 -1.61
N GLY A 72 -10.56 -29.47 -2.79
CA GLY A 72 -10.38 -28.76 -4.04
C GLY A 72 -9.24 -27.75 -4.00
N PRO A 73 -9.36 -26.57 -4.65
CA PRO A 73 -8.28 -25.59 -4.68
C PRO A 73 -7.90 -25.03 -3.31
N LEU A 74 -8.76 -25.16 -2.28
CA LEU A 74 -8.46 -24.70 -0.93
C LEU A 74 -7.42 -25.58 -0.23
N ALA A 75 -7.31 -26.86 -0.59
CA ALA A 75 -6.29 -27.77 -0.09
C ALA A 75 -4.89 -27.52 -0.69
N ASP A 76 -4.79 -26.73 -1.76
CA ASP A 76 -3.51 -26.33 -2.34
C ASP A 76 -2.89 -25.16 -1.55
N PRO A 77 -1.55 -24.97 -1.61
CA PRO A 77 -0.90 -23.80 -1.02
C PRO A 77 -1.52 -22.47 -1.48
N LEU A 78 -1.50 -21.46 -0.64
CA LEU A 78 -1.95 -20.10 -0.98
C LEU A 78 -1.13 -19.53 -2.17
N PRO A 79 -1.65 -18.60 -2.96
CA PRO A 79 -0.99 -18.15 -4.18
C PRO A 79 0.31 -17.39 -3.89
N LEU A 80 1.29 -17.53 -4.79
CA LEU A 80 2.41 -16.60 -4.93
C LEU A 80 1.91 -15.39 -5.73
N LEU A 81 1.83 -14.22 -5.08
CA LEU A 81 1.19 -13.04 -5.65
C LEU A 81 2.02 -12.34 -6.73
N ILE A 82 3.34 -12.25 -6.51
CA ILE A 82 4.26 -11.57 -7.42
C ILE A 82 5.41 -12.52 -7.78
N PRO A 83 5.21 -13.38 -8.77
CA PRO A 83 6.27 -14.26 -9.26
C PRO A 83 7.39 -13.44 -9.90
N HIS A 84 8.63 -13.87 -9.73
CA HIS A 84 9.80 -13.24 -10.34
C HIS A 84 10.79 -14.32 -10.81
N PRO A 85 11.47 -14.16 -11.98
CA PRO A 85 12.39 -15.17 -12.49
C PRO A 85 13.56 -15.51 -11.54
N ALA A 86 14.01 -14.54 -10.74
CA ALA A 86 15.07 -14.74 -9.76
C ALA A 86 14.60 -15.55 -8.51
N LEU A 87 13.30 -15.71 -8.28
CA LEU A 87 12.75 -16.53 -7.21
C LEU A 87 12.69 -17.99 -7.67
N THR A 88 13.81 -18.69 -7.54
CA THR A 88 13.95 -20.06 -8.04
C THR A 88 13.29 -21.12 -7.17
N HIS A 89 13.10 -20.84 -5.88
CA HIS A 89 12.49 -21.73 -4.91
C HIS A 89 11.39 -21.00 -4.14
N GLY A 90 10.35 -20.52 -4.84
CA GLY A 90 9.19 -19.91 -4.19
C GLY A 90 8.42 -20.91 -3.33
N ARG A 91 8.03 -20.51 -2.11
CA ARG A 91 7.22 -21.30 -1.18
C ARG A 91 6.09 -20.46 -0.63
N THR A 92 4.90 -21.04 -0.55
CA THR A 92 3.73 -20.42 0.07
C THR A 92 3.09 -21.39 1.04
N ALA A 93 2.48 -20.85 2.11
CA ALA A 93 1.83 -21.65 3.14
C ALA A 93 0.52 -22.25 2.65
N TYR A 94 0.06 -23.30 3.31
CA TYR A 94 -1.33 -23.74 3.27
C TYR A 94 -2.23 -22.79 4.09
N ALA A 95 -3.53 -22.82 3.87
CA ALA A 95 -4.46 -22.05 4.69
C ALA A 95 -4.49 -22.57 6.16
N LEU A 96 -4.33 -23.88 6.36
CA LEU A 96 -4.03 -24.54 7.63
C LEU A 96 -2.84 -25.45 7.41
N ALA A 97 -1.90 -25.48 8.35
CA ALA A 97 -0.70 -26.32 8.27
C ALA A 97 -1.08 -27.80 8.08
N ARG A 98 -0.41 -28.45 7.12
CA ARG A 98 -0.70 -29.85 6.75
C ARG A 98 0.07 -30.83 7.59
N ASP A 99 1.38 -30.91 7.36
CA ASP A 99 2.26 -31.93 7.97
C ASP A 99 3.28 -31.31 8.91
N GLU A 100 3.57 -30.02 8.72
CA GLU A 100 4.66 -29.31 9.37
C GLU A 100 4.33 -27.84 9.57
N VAL A 101 4.85 -27.26 10.64
CA VAL A 101 4.80 -25.83 10.91
C VAL A 101 6.20 -25.25 10.77
N ASN A 102 6.30 -24.10 10.11
CA ASN A 102 7.56 -23.46 9.74
C ASN A 102 7.81 -22.12 10.43
N HIS A 103 6.86 -21.64 11.22
CA HIS A 103 7.04 -20.47 12.08
C HIS A 103 6.07 -20.47 13.26
N VAL A 104 6.45 -19.78 14.34
CA VAL A 104 5.51 -19.50 15.44
C VAL A 104 4.33 -18.68 14.92
N GLY A 105 3.10 -19.07 15.24
CA GLY A 105 1.90 -18.39 14.80
C GLY A 105 1.28 -18.93 13.51
N GLU A 106 1.87 -19.94 12.86
CA GLU A 106 1.28 -20.61 11.71
C GLU A 106 -0.05 -21.27 12.08
N PRO A 107 -1.16 -21.07 11.33
CA PRO A 107 -2.47 -21.59 11.67
C PRO A 107 -2.54 -23.10 11.41
N ILE A 108 -3.10 -23.84 12.39
CA ILE A 108 -3.21 -25.32 12.36
C ILE A 108 -4.66 -25.76 12.27
N ALA A 109 -5.54 -25.10 13.00
CA ALA A 109 -6.97 -25.37 12.98
C ALA A 109 -7.76 -24.07 13.13
N MET A 110 -9.02 -24.09 12.66
CA MET A 110 -9.98 -23.02 12.86
C MET A 110 -11.19 -23.55 13.62
N VAL A 111 -11.53 -22.87 14.70
CA VAL A 111 -12.73 -23.13 15.51
C VAL A 111 -13.79 -22.09 15.18
N VAL A 112 -15.03 -22.53 15.05
CA VAL A 112 -16.20 -21.65 14.89
C VAL A 112 -17.19 -21.90 16.02
N ALA A 113 -17.60 -20.86 16.73
CA ALA A 113 -18.50 -20.96 17.87
C ALA A 113 -19.52 -19.82 17.89
N ARG A 114 -20.48 -19.86 18.82
CA ARG A 114 -21.54 -18.86 18.97
C ARG A 114 -21.02 -17.44 19.24
N ASP A 115 -19.88 -17.32 19.91
CA ASP A 115 -19.22 -16.06 20.21
C ASP A 115 -17.71 -16.26 20.34
N ARG A 116 -16.97 -15.17 20.46
CA ARG A 116 -15.51 -15.15 20.50
C ARG A 116 -14.93 -15.90 21.70
N TYR A 117 -15.52 -15.74 22.88
CA TYR A 117 -15.02 -16.36 24.11
C TYR A 117 -15.11 -17.90 24.01
N VAL A 118 -16.26 -18.38 23.52
CA VAL A 118 -16.44 -19.83 23.29
C VAL A 118 -15.50 -20.37 22.22
N ALA A 119 -15.24 -19.59 21.16
CA ALA A 119 -14.29 -19.99 20.10
C ALA A 119 -12.86 -20.10 20.64
N GLU A 120 -12.41 -19.13 21.45
CA GLU A 120 -11.11 -19.13 22.11
C GLU A 120 -10.99 -20.27 23.14
N ASP A 121 -11.98 -20.46 24.02
CA ASP A 121 -12.03 -21.55 25.00
C ASP A 121 -11.95 -22.94 24.32
N ALA A 122 -12.62 -23.12 23.20
CA ALA A 122 -12.59 -24.36 22.45
C ALA A 122 -11.23 -24.53 21.73
N ALA A 123 -10.65 -23.46 21.18
CA ALA A 123 -9.34 -23.49 20.55
C ALA A 123 -8.24 -23.89 21.54
N GLU A 124 -8.30 -23.41 22.80
CA GLU A 124 -7.34 -23.77 23.86
C GLU A 124 -7.45 -25.25 24.28
N ARG A 125 -8.55 -25.93 24.01
CA ARG A 125 -8.76 -27.37 24.33
C ARG A 125 -8.34 -28.30 23.19
N ILE A 126 -7.94 -27.79 22.03
CA ILE A 126 -7.36 -28.61 20.97
C ILE A 126 -5.93 -28.94 21.34
N ALA A 127 -5.64 -30.24 21.49
CA ALA A 127 -4.30 -30.72 21.80
C ALA A 127 -3.56 -31.11 20.52
N VAL A 128 -2.45 -30.43 20.24
CA VAL A 128 -1.61 -30.75 19.09
C VAL A 128 -0.32 -31.41 19.59
N THR A 129 -0.03 -32.62 19.08
CA THR A 129 1.21 -33.33 19.35
C THR A 129 2.24 -32.98 18.28
N TYR A 130 3.38 -32.51 18.71
CA TYR A 130 4.47 -32.10 17.82
C TYR A 130 5.72 -32.97 17.99
N GLU A 131 6.43 -33.13 16.88
CA GLU A 131 7.84 -33.55 16.87
C GLU A 131 8.69 -32.33 16.51
N PRO A 132 9.36 -31.69 17.49
CA PRO A 132 10.18 -30.50 17.23
C PRO A 132 11.32 -30.79 16.27
N LEU A 133 11.54 -29.89 15.32
CA LEU A 133 12.64 -29.91 14.36
C LEU A 133 13.63 -28.77 14.65
N PRO A 134 14.88 -28.86 14.19
CA PRO A 134 15.84 -27.78 14.31
C PRO A 134 15.33 -26.52 13.58
N ALA A 135 15.24 -25.40 14.30
CA ALA A 135 14.79 -24.13 13.73
C ALA A 135 15.96 -23.28 13.24
N VAL A 136 15.79 -22.67 12.07
CA VAL A 136 16.73 -21.72 11.46
C VAL A 136 16.21 -20.31 11.75
N VAL A 137 16.87 -19.58 12.65
CA VAL A 137 16.44 -18.22 13.04
C VAL A 137 17.55 -17.23 12.79
N GLY A 138 17.23 -16.19 12.02
CA GLY A 138 18.15 -15.13 11.62
C GLY A 138 19.04 -15.48 10.43
N ILE A 139 19.56 -14.42 9.83
CA ILE A 139 20.32 -14.48 8.57
C ILE A 139 21.58 -15.33 8.69
N ASP A 140 22.32 -15.22 9.79
CA ASP A 140 23.58 -15.97 9.99
C ASP A 140 23.32 -17.49 10.05
N ALA A 141 22.27 -17.93 10.74
CA ALA A 141 21.89 -19.32 10.80
C ALA A 141 21.41 -19.86 9.43
N ALA A 142 20.67 -19.04 8.69
CA ALA A 142 20.23 -19.39 7.33
C ALA A 142 21.41 -19.53 6.36
N ARG A 143 22.39 -18.62 6.41
CA ARG A 143 23.62 -18.66 5.60
C ARG A 143 24.52 -19.85 5.95
N ALA A 144 24.60 -20.19 7.22
CA ALA A 144 25.39 -21.35 7.66
C ALA A 144 24.80 -22.67 7.12
N ALA A 145 23.50 -22.71 6.82
CA ALA A 145 22.79 -23.83 6.23
C ALA A 145 23.03 -25.19 6.94
N ALA A 146 23.28 -25.16 8.25
CA ALA A 146 23.42 -26.38 9.05
C ALA A 146 22.11 -27.17 9.12
N HIS A 147 20.99 -26.47 8.99
CA HIS A 147 19.64 -27.01 8.85
C HIS A 147 18.91 -26.27 7.73
N LEU A 148 17.92 -26.91 7.15
CA LEU A 148 17.06 -26.31 6.13
C LEU A 148 15.68 -26.00 6.70
N VAL A 149 15.10 -24.86 6.28
CA VAL A 149 13.70 -24.51 6.57
C VAL A 149 12.76 -25.38 5.74
N HIS A 150 13.14 -25.65 4.50
CA HIS A 150 12.45 -26.55 3.57
C HIS A 150 13.49 -27.52 3.01
N ASP A 151 13.27 -28.81 3.14
CA ASP A 151 14.23 -29.87 2.77
C ASP A 151 14.70 -29.80 1.31
N ASP A 152 13.88 -29.26 0.42
CA ASP A 152 14.13 -29.14 -1.00
C ASP A 152 14.65 -27.75 -1.44
N VAL A 153 15.02 -26.87 -0.49
CA VAL A 153 15.61 -25.55 -0.75
C VAL A 153 17.09 -25.52 -0.34
N PRO A 154 18.03 -25.74 -1.27
CA PRO A 154 19.44 -25.83 -0.94
C PRO A 154 19.97 -24.52 -0.34
N GLY A 155 20.65 -24.62 0.81
CA GLY A 155 21.27 -23.48 1.48
C GLY A 155 20.30 -22.43 2.01
N ASN A 156 19.02 -22.79 2.16
CA ASN A 156 17.94 -21.86 2.52
C ASN A 156 17.74 -20.69 1.54
N VAL A 157 18.29 -20.76 0.33
CA VAL A 157 18.28 -19.66 -0.65
C VAL A 157 17.05 -19.76 -1.56
N GLY A 158 16.11 -18.85 -1.40
CA GLY A 158 14.94 -18.74 -2.26
C GLY A 158 15.22 -17.99 -3.57
N ALA A 159 16.10 -17.00 -3.52
CA ALA A 159 16.43 -16.17 -4.69
C ALA A 159 17.82 -15.57 -4.63
N ARG A 160 18.36 -15.28 -5.84
CA ARG A 160 19.57 -14.47 -6.05
C ARG A 160 19.32 -13.48 -7.16
N MET A 161 19.77 -12.25 -6.98
CA MET A 161 19.69 -11.22 -8.02
C MET A 161 20.87 -10.28 -7.94
N MET A 162 21.30 -9.75 -9.10
CA MET A 162 22.34 -8.75 -9.21
C MET A 162 21.92 -7.70 -10.24
N GLN A 163 22.25 -6.43 -9.96
CA GLN A 163 22.17 -5.34 -10.92
C GLN A 163 23.45 -4.49 -10.84
N GLU A 164 23.90 -3.95 -11.95
CA GLU A 164 25.11 -3.13 -12.00
C GLU A 164 25.09 -2.13 -13.16
N TYR A 165 25.84 -1.05 -12.99
CA TYR A 165 26.27 -0.17 -14.08
C TYR A 165 27.71 0.31 -13.83
N GLY A 166 28.45 0.55 -14.91
CA GLY A 166 29.87 0.88 -14.85
C GLY A 166 30.73 -0.32 -14.42
N ASP A 167 32.05 -0.09 -14.31
CA ASP A 167 33.01 -1.09 -13.80
C ASP A 167 33.31 -0.79 -12.33
N THR A 168 32.48 -1.36 -11.45
CA THR A 168 32.53 -1.10 -10.00
C THR A 168 33.82 -1.59 -9.36
N GLU A 169 34.34 -2.75 -9.80
CA GLU A 169 35.58 -3.32 -9.28
C GLU A 169 36.78 -2.42 -9.62
N ALA A 170 36.92 -2.02 -10.89
CA ALA A 170 37.97 -1.10 -11.31
C ALA A 170 37.85 0.28 -10.65
N ALA A 171 36.62 0.80 -10.49
CA ALA A 171 36.36 2.08 -9.85
C ALA A 171 36.75 2.08 -8.36
N ILE A 172 36.45 1.03 -7.63
CA ILE A 172 36.84 0.88 -6.21
C ILE A 172 38.37 0.66 -6.13
N ALA A 173 38.96 -0.20 -6.98
CA ALA A 173 40.38 -0.50 -6.96
C ALA A 173 41.23 0.73 -7.28
N GLY A 174 40.76 1.60 -8.18
CA GLY A 174 41.44 2.83 -8.59
C GLY A 174 41.20 4.04 -7.68
N ALA A 175 40.30 3.94 -6.73
CA ALA A 175 39.92 5.07 -5.87
C ALA A 175 41.05 5.49 -4.90
N PRO A 176 41.23 6.80 -4.65
CA PRO A 176 42.16 7.30 -3.64
C PRO A 176 41.88 6.76 -2.24
N HIS A 177 40.59 6.65 -1.89
CA HIS A 177 40.14 6.17 -0.58
C HIS A 177 39.17 5.01 -0.75
N ARG A 178 39.17 4.11 0.23
CA ARG A 178 38.25 2.94 0.27
C ARG A 178 37.80 2.68 1.70
N LEU A 179 36.55 2.26 1.83
CA LEU A 179 35.99 1.78 3.09
C LEU A 179 35.20 0.51 2.85
N THR A 180 35.14 -0.30 3.89
CA THR A 180 34.25 -1.46 3.99
C THR A 180 33.40 -1.32 5.25
N LEU A 181 32.10 -1.60 5.12
CA LEU A 181 31.15 -1.50 6.22
C LEU A 181 30.28 -2.75 6.27
N ASP A 182 30.05 -3.26 7.47
CA ASP A 182 29.02 -4.27 7.74
C ASP A 182 27.90 -3.61 8.52
N LEU A 183 26.68 -3.66 7.97
CA LEU A 183 25.52 -2.98 8.49
C LEU A 183 24.36 -3.96 8.65
N THR A 184 23.64 -3.88 9.75
CA THR A 184 22.47 -4.71 10.03
C THR A 184 21.26 -3.84 10.25
N VAL A 185 20.14 -4.24 9.62
CA VAL A 185 18.81 -3.70 9.88
C VAL A 185 17.98 -4.81 10.48
N GLU A 186 17.47 -4.54 11.68
CA GLU A 186 16.72 -5.53 12.46
C GLU A 186 15.28 -5.71 11.93
N ARG A 187 14.70 -6.86 12.24
CA ARG A 187 13.31 -7.18 11.94
C ARG A 187 12.36 -6.28 12.73
N SER A 188 11.30 -5.80 12.09
CA SER A 188 10.24 -5.04 12.75
C SER A 188 8.84 -5.46 12.25
N ALA A 189 7.84 -5.26 13.10
CA ALA A 189 6.44 -5.52 12.80
C ALA A 189 5.69 -4.23 12.49
N SER A 190 4.82 -4.27 11.49
CA SER A 190 3.83 -3.22 11.27
C SER A 190 2.70 -3.37 12.30
N THR A 191 2.36 -2.31 13.00
CA THR A 191 1.37 -2.32 14.09
C THR A 191 0.23 -1.33 13.85
N PRO A 192 -0.65 -1.55 12.86
CA PRO A 192 -1.85 -0.74 12.69
C PRO A 192 -2.73 -0.84 13.95
N LEU A 193 -3.47 0.22 14.28
CA LEU A 193 -4.36 0.20 15.45
C LEU A 193 -5.45 -0.86 15.33
N GLU A 194 -6.04 -0.99 14.15
CA GLU A 194 -6.90 -2.12 13.81
C GLU A 194 -6.05 -3.27 13.29
N THR A 195 -6.21 -4.44 13.90
CA THR A 195 -5.63 -5.71 13.43
C THR A 195 -6.36 -6.21 12.18
N ARG A 196 -6.03 -7.41 11.69
CA ARG A 196 -6.73 -8.00 10.56
C ARG A 196 -8.08 -8.56 11.00
N GLY A 197 -8.98 -8.66 10.05
CA GLY A 197 -10.26 -9.27 10.30
C GLY A 197 -11.07 -9.48 9.03
N VAL A 198 -12.02 -10.41 9.11
CA VAL A 198 -12.87 -10.82 8.01
C VAL A 198 -14.26 -11.20 8.50
N LEU A 199 -15.30 -10.80 7.77
CA LEU A 199 -16.67 -11.23 7.96
C LEU A 199 -17.20 -11.79 6.64
N ALA A 200 -17.74 -13.00 6.65
CA ALA A 200 -18.31 -13.63 5.47
C ALA A 200 -19.80 -13.96 5.67
N ARG A 201 -20.57 -13.75 4.60
CA ARG A 201 -21.97 -14.17 4.48
C ARG A 201 -22.16 -14.94 3.19
N TRP A 202 -22.76 -16.10 3.28
CA TRP A 202 -23.16 -16.89 2.14
C TRP A 202 -24.67 -16.79 1.96
N ASP A 203 -25.10 -16.37 0.78
CA ASP A 203 -26.51 -16.39 0.39
C ASP A 203 -26.79 -17.70 -0.38
N THR A 204 -27.54 -18.57 0.26
CA THR A 204 -27.86 -19.92 -0.26
C THR A 204 -28.80 -19.86 -1.48
N GLU A 205 -29.68 -18.86 -1.56
CA GLU A 205 -30.64 -18.73 -2.69
C GLU A 205 -29.94 -18.24 -3.95
N SER A 206 -29.16 -17.18 -3.85
CA SER A 206 -28.43 -16.60 -4.98
C SER A 206 -27.07 -17.24 -5.23
N GLN A 207 -26.61 -18.13 -4.35
CA GLN A 207 -25.27 -18.77 -4.39
C GLN A 207 -24.15 -17.72 -4.48
N ARG A 208 -24.25 -16.64 -3.66
CA ARG A 208 -23.30 -15.53 -3.62
C ARG A 208 -22.62 -15.41 -2.29
N LEU A 209 -21.34 -15.10 -2.34
CA LEU A 209 -20.51 -14.77 -1.20
C LEU A 209 -20.36 -13.25 -1.10
N ARG A 210 -20.68 -12.70 0.07
CA ARG A 210 -20.34 -11.34 0.44
C ARG A 210 -19.32 -11.37 1.56
N LEU A 211 -18.20 -10.71 1.33
CA LEU A 211 -17.04 -10.67 2.21
C LEU A 211 -16.73 -9.22 2.60
N TRP A 212 -16.62 -8.94 3.89
CA TRP A 212 -16.01 -7.72 4.40
C TRP A 212 -14.65 -8.06 4.96
N THR A 213 -13.61 -7.31 4.57
CA THR A 213 -12.26 -7.55 5.06
C THR A 213 -11.48 -6.25 5.20
N SER A 214 -10.65 -6.19 6.24
CA SER A 214 -9.73 -5.10 6.52
C SER A 214 -8.50 -5.23 5.63
N THR A 215 -8.59 -4.82 4.35
CA THR A 215 -7.58 -5.06 3.32
C THR A 215 -7.17 -3.79 2.56
N GLN A 216 -5.99 -3.83 1.95
CA GLN A 216 -5.51 -2.82 1.00
C GLN A 216 -5.84 -3.17 -0.47
N THR A 217 -6.43 -4.36 -0.74
CA THR A 217 -6.60 -4.90 -2.11
C THR A 217 -7.89 -5.69 -2.25
N SER A 218 -9.06 -5.03 -2.19
CA SER A 218 -10.37 -5.69 -2.25
C SER A 218 -10.57 -6.57 -3.51
N THR A 219 -10.07 -6.12 -4.66
CA THR A 219 -10.15 -6.85 -5.91
C THR A 219 -9.22 -8.07 -5.94
N GLY A 220 -8.03 -7.97 -5.34
CA GLY A 220 -7.11 -9.08 -5.17
C GLY A 220 -7.68 -10.17 -4.25
N VAL A 221 -8.24 -9.78 -3.11
CA VAL A 221 -8.96 -10.69 -2.20
C VAL A 221 -10.10 -11.39 -2.93
N ARG A 222 -10.92 -10.64 -3.68
CA ARG A 222 -12.02 -11.20 -4.46
C ARG A 222 -11.55 -12.30 -5.41
N ALA A 223 -10.49 -12.05 -6.16
CA ALA A 223 -9.95 -13.01 -7.12
C ALA A 223 -9.41 -14.26 -6.42
N ALA A 224 -8.64 -14.07 -5.35
CA ALA A 224 -8.02 -15.17 -4.60
C ALA A 224 -9.08 -16.04 -3.89
N VAL A 225 -10.07 -15.43 -3.25
CA VAL A 225 -11.18 -16.14 -2.59
C VAL A 225 -12.02 -16.92 -3.60
N ALA A 226 -12.37 -16.30 -4.73
CA ALA A 226 -13.11 -16.98 -5.79
C ALA A 226 -12.34 -18.22 -6.28
N ALA A 227 -11.05 -18.09 -6.57
CA ALA A 227 -10.21 -19.19 -7.03
C ALA A 227 -10.09 -20.31 -5.99
N LYS A 228 -9.85 -19.97 -4.72
CA LYS A 228 -9.64 -20.92 -3.63
C LYS A 228 -10.93 -21.68 -3.25
N LEU A 229 -12.08 -21.04 -3.37
CA LEU A 229 -13.37 -21.67 -3.07
C LEU A 229 -14.06 -22.30 -4.30
N GLY A 230 -13.43 -22.25 -5.48
CA GLY A 230 -13.99 -22.75 -6.74
C GLY A 230 -15.28 -22.04 -7.11
N LEU A 231 -15.34 -20.71 -6.93
CA LEU A 231 -16.50 -19.88 -7.25
C LEU A 231 -16.25 -19.03 -8.50
N ASP A 232 -17.32 -18.73 -9.23
CA ASP A 232 -17.25 -17.69 -10.25
C ASP A 232 -16.94 -16.33 -9.62
N LEU A 233 -16.07 -15.54 -10.26
CA LEU A 233 -15.72 -14.21 -9.78
C LEU A 233 -16.95 -13.31 -9.59
N THR A 234 -17.98 -13.47 -10.42
CA THR A 234 -19.24 -12.73 -10.34
C THR A 234 -20.09 -13.10 -9.12
N SER A 235 -19.84 -14.25 -8.51
CA SER A 235 -20.50 -14.73 -7.29
C SER A 235 -19.85 -14.22 -6.00
N VAL A 236 -18.68 -13.58 -6.09
CA VAL A 236 -17.95 -13.06 -4.95
C VAL A 236 -17.96 -11.54 -4.95
N GLU A 237 -18.38 -10.98 -3.84
CA GLU A 237 -18.40 -9.54 -3.58
C GLU A 237 -17.52 -9.25 -2.37
N VAL A 238 -16.57 -8.31 -2.52
CA VAL A 238 -15.69 -7.87 -1.43
C VAL A 238 -15.90 -6.40 -1.17
N ILE A 239 -16.07 -6.07 0.09
CA ILE A 239 -16.25 -4.71 0.60
C ILE A 239 -15.17 -4.46 1.66
N THR A 240 -14.41 -3.41 1.50
CA THR A 240 -13.49 -2.93 2.52
C THR A 240 -14.19 -1.82 3.31
N PRO A 241 -14.50 -2.05 4.60
CA PRO A 241 -15.07 -1.02 5.48
C PRO A 241 -14.03 0.06 5.81
N ASP A 242 -14.26 0.88 6.83
CA ASP A 242 -13.19 1.70 7.38
C ASP A 242 -12.04 0.82 7.87
N VAL A 243 -10.81 1.21 7.57
CA VAL A 243 -9.61 0.44 7.94
C VAL A 243 -8.74 1.29 8.87
N GLY A 244 -8.47 0.76 10.04
CA GLY A 244 -7.67 1.39 11.11
C GLY A 244 -6.16 1.26 10.92
N GLY A 245 -5.68 1.52 9.69
CA GLY A 245 -4.29 1.42 9.27
C GLY A 245 -3.99 0.13 8.51
N GLY A 246 -3.07 0.20 7.55
CA GLY A 246 -2.63 -0.95 6.76
C GLY A 246 -1.11 -1.05 6.68
N PHE A 247 -0.47 -0.01 6.23
CA PHE A 247 0.99 0.20 6.17
C PHE A 247 1.78 -0.90 5.45
N GLY A 248 1.08 -1.78 4.68
CA GLY A 248 1.65 -2.90 3.95
C GLY A 248 1.28 -4.27 4.54
N VAL A 249 0.97 -4.41 5.83
CA VAL A 249 0.60 -5.71 6.39
C VAL A 249 -0.73 -6.25 5.81
N LYS A 250 -1.65 -5.36 5.48
CA LYS A 250 -2.95 -5.71 4.87
C LYS A 250 -2.94 -5.76 3.34
N ILE A 251 -1.75 -5.78 2.72
CA ILE A 251 -1.60 -5.94 1.26
C ILE A 251 -1.59 -7.41 0.85
N MET A 252 -1.16 -8.29 1.73
CA MET A 252 -1.18 -9.74 1.51
C MET A 252 -2.61 -10.20 1.27
N HIS A 253 -2.81 -11.06 0.28
CA HIS A 253 -4.11 -11.64 -0.06
C HIS A 253 -3.96 -12.95 -0.85
N PRO A 254 -4.71 -14.02 -0.51
CA PRO A 254 -5.52 -14.05 0.70
C PRO A 254 -4.65 -14.33 1.92
N TRP A 255 -5.04 -13.79 3.05
CA TRP A 255 -4.65 -14.33 4.34
C TRP A 255 -5.41 -15.65 4.59
N PRO A 256 -4.92 -16.57 5.42
CA PRO A 256 -5.62 -17.82 5.74
C PRO A 256 -7.09 -17.60 6.14
N GLU A 257 -7.36 -16.65 7.01
CA GLU A 257 -8.70 -16.29 7.45
C GLU A 257 -9.60 -15.80 6.32
N GLU A 258 -9.06 -15.16 5.29
CA GLU A 258 -9.85 -14.65 4.15
C GLU A 258 -10.39 -15.77 3.23
N VAL A 259 -9.89 -16.98 3.36
CA VAL A 259 -10.42 -18.16 2.65
C VAL A 259 -11.13 -19.14 3.57
N LEU A 260 -10.68 -19.28 4.83
CA LEU A 260 -11.26 -20.20 5.80
C LEU A 260 -12.62 -19.71 6.33
N VAL A 261 -12.73 -18.42 6.67
CA VAL A 261 -13.98 -17.84 7.18
C VAL A 261 -15.11 -17.91 6.14
N PRO A 262 -14.91 -17.53 4.85
CA PRO A 262 -15.96 -17.73 3.86
C PRO A 262 -16.24 -19.21 3.52
N MET A 263 -15.25 -20.10 3.62
CA MET A 263 -15.50 -21.56 3.55
C MET A 263 -16.48 -22.00 4.63
N ALA A 264 -16.21 -21.63 5.90
CA ALA A 264 -17.08 -21.95 7.02
C ALA A 264 -18.46 -21.32 6.89
N ALA A 265 -18.57 -20.06 6.49
CA ALA A 265 -19.83 -19.39 6.25
C ALA A 265 -20.69 -20.12 5.21
N ARG A 266 -20.06 -20.61 4.14
CA ARG A 266 -20.73 -21.40 3.09
C ARG A 266 -21.17 -22.76 3.60
N ALA A 267 -20.31 -23.46 4.36
CA ALA A 267 -20.61 -24.79 4.90
C ALA A 267 -21.73 -24.76 5.94
N LEU A 268 -21.73 -23.74 6.81
CA LEU A 268 -22.71 -23.62 7.90
C LEU A 268 -24.00 -22.91 7.48
N GLY A 269 -24.01 -22.19 6.35
CA GLY A 269 -25.14 -21.37 5.92
C GLY A 269 -25.42 -20.20 6.88
N GLN A 270 -24.44 -19.78 7.67
CA GLN A 270 -24.51 -18.70 8.65
C GLN A 270 -23.35 -17.73 8.47
N PRO A 271 -23.52 -16.44 8.86
CA PRO A 271 -22.41 -15.52 8.87
C PRO A 271 -21.33 -15.95 9.85
N VAL A 272 -20.05 -15.82 9.44
CA VAL A 272 -18.89 -16.09 10.29
C VAL A 272 -17.94 -14.90 10.26
N LYS A 273 -17.43 -14.51 11.43
CA LYS A 273 -16.48 -13.41 11.61
C LYS A 273 -15.21 -13.88 12.33
N PHE A 274 -14.08 -13.41 11.87
CA PHE A 274 -12.78 -13.52 12.54
C PHE A 274 -12.25 -12.11 12.79
N THR A 275 -11.72 -11.87 13.97
CA THR A 275 -10.99 -10.65 14.32
C THR A 275 -9.72 -11.04 15.06
N GLU A 276 -8.57 -10.74 14.45
CA GLU A 276 -7.24 -10.99 15.01
C GLU A 276 -7.04 -10.15 16.27
N ASP A 277 -6.46 -10.71 17.33
CA ASP A 277 -6.03 -9.91 18.47
C ASP A 277 -4.60 -9.36 18.30
N ARG A 278 -4.17 -8.49 19.22
CA ARG A 278 -2.84 -7.86 19.13
C ARG A 278 -1.69 -8.85 19.36
N ARG A 279 -1.89 -9.87 20.19
CA ARG A 279 -0.89 -10.90 20.43
C ARG A 279 -0.72 -11.79 19.21
N GLU A 280 -1.83 -12.23 18.60
CA GLU A 280 -1.83 -12.94 17.32
C GLU A 280 -1.13 -12.13 16.24
N HIS A 281 -1.41 -10.82 16.17
CA HIS A 281 -0.81 -9.93 15.18
C HIS A 281 0.72 -9.97 15.24
N PHE A 282 1.32 -9.94 16.43
CA PHE A 282 2.78 -9.97 16.56
C PHE A 282 3.43 -11.29 16.15
N ILE A 283 2.72 -12.41 16.21
CA ILE A 283 3.26 -13.74 15.90
C ILE A 283 2.79 -14.30 14.55
N ALA A 284 1.74 -13.75 13.98
CA ALA A 284 1.08 -14.31 12.79
C ALA A 284 0.87 -13.32 11.63
N ALA A 285 1.02 -12.02 11.87
CA ALA A 285 1.05 -11.03 10.79
C ALA A 285 2.45 -10.94 10.17
N ALA A 286 2.53 -10.30 8.99
CA ALA A 286 3.80 -10.14 8.32
C ALA A 286 4.73 -9.15 9.04
N HIS A 287 6.00 -9.45 9.01
CA HIS A 287 7.09 -8.55 9.41
C HIS A 287 7.85 -8.03 8.19
N GLU A 288 8.88 -7.18 8.45
CA GLU A 288 9.81 -6.70 7.41
C GLU A 288 11.12 -6.21 8.07
N ARG A 289 11.98 -5.61 7.33
CA ARG A 289 13.24 -4.90 7.61
C ARG A 289 14.50 -5.78 7.70
N ALA A 290 14.49 -6.99 8.22
CA ALA A 290 15.68 -7.79 8.48
C ALA A 290 16.57 -7.97 7.25
N GLN A 291 17.71 -7.27 7.25
CA GLN A 291 18.75 -7.38 6.23
C GLN A 291 20.15 -7.19 6.85
N GLN A 292 21.12 -7.91 6.33
CA GLN A 292 22.55 -7.69 6.59
C GLN A 292 23.22 -7.24 5.30
N HIS A 293 24.05 -6.20 5.39
CA HIS A 293 24.70 -5.61 4.22
C HIS A 293 26.20 -5.58 4.43
N HIS A 294 26.94 -5.96 3.39
CA HIS A 294 28.37 -5.75 3.23
C HIS A 294 28.59 -4.70 2.14
N VAL A 295 29.22 -3.61 2.48
CA VAL A 295 29.40 -2.45 1.60
C VAL A 295 30.89 -2.23 1.35
N GLU A 296 31.30 -2.19 0.09
CA GLU A 296 32.62 -1.77 -0.34
C GLU A 296 32.47 -0.48 -1.16
N VAL A 297 33.18 0.58 -0.79
CA VAL A 297 33.06 1.87 -1.46
C VAL A 297 34.42 2.49 -1.73
N GLY A 298 34.59 2.99 -2.95
CA GLY A 298 35.73 3.80 -3.37
C GLY A 298 35.30 5.25 -3.61
N PHE A 299 36.07 6.23 -3.11
CA PHE A 299 35.74 7.64 -3.19
C PHE A 299 37.02 8.52 -3.33
N ASP A 300 36.82 9.77 -3.77
CA ASP A 300 37.88 10.76 -3.91
C ASP A 300 38.08 11.63 -2.64
N ASP A 301 39.02 12.60 -2.71
CA ASP A 301 39.33 13.51 -1.62
C ASP A 301 38.18 14.44 -1.22
N ASP A 302 37.20 14.67 -2.11
CA ASP A 302 35.99 15.46 -1.87
C ASP A 302 34.82 14.59 -1.36
N GLY A 303 35.04 13.28 -1.23
CA GLY A 303 34.01 12.30 -0.81
C GLY A 303 33.03 11.90 -1.90
N ARG A 304 33.36 12.13 -3.20
CA ARG A 304 32.55 11.65 -4.32
C ARG A 304 32.66 10.15 -4.47
N LEU A 305 31.53 9.48 -4.61
CA LEU A 305 31.41 8.05 -4.82
C LEU A 305 31.91 7.68 -6.23
N LEU A 306 33.06 7.06 -6.33
CA LEU A 306 33.62 6.56 -7.60
C LEU A 306 33.07 5.17 -7.94
N GLY A 307 32.97 4.29 -6.93
CA GLY A 307 32.37 2.97 -7.06
C GLY A 307 31.73 2.53 -5.75
N LEU A 308 30.58 1.89 -5.84
CA LEU A 308 29.81 1.36 -4.71
C LEU A 308 29.37 -0.07 -5.01
N HIS A 309 29.86 -1.03 -4.22
CA HIS A 309 29.42 -2.43 -4.25
C HIS A 309 28.72 -2.79 -2.95
N VAL A 310 27.51 -3.33 -3.06
CA VAL A 310 26.72 -3.77 -1.93
C VAL A 310 26.27 -5.19 -2.11
N THR A 311 26.70 -6.08 -1.22
CA THR A 311 26.15 -7.44 -1.10
C THR A 311 25.24 -7.48 0.12
N PHE A 312 24.01 -8.00 -0.01
CA PHE A 312 23.14 -8.11 1.14
C PHE A 312 22.33 -9.41 1.18
N TRP A 313 21.96 -9.80 2.39
CA TRP A 313 21.12 -10.95 2.69
C TRP A 313 19.81 -10.46 3.28
N HIS A 314 18.72 -10.95 2.71
CA HIS A 314 17.36 -10.58 3.11
C HIS A 314 16.67 -11.77 3.77
N ASP A 315 16.20 -11.60 5.00
CA ASP A 315 15.39 -12.60 5.70
C ASP A 315 13.95 -12.55 5.21
N HIS A 316 13.52 -13.58 4.49
CA HIS A 316 12.18 -13.69 3.92
C HIS A 316 11.14 -14.30 4.88
N GLY A 317 11.58 -14.85 6.00
CA GLY A 317 10.74 -15.72 6.84
C GLY A 317 10.54 -17.11 6.23
N ALA A 318 9.51 -17.79 6.68
CA ALA A 318 9.26 -19.20 6.28
C ALA A 318 8.71 -19.34 4.85
N TYR A 319 8.11 -18.30 4.30
CA TYR A 319 7.45 -18.33 2.99
C TYR A 319 7.63 -17.02 2.20
N THR A 320 7.42 -17.07 0.89
CA THR A 320 7.60 -15.94 -0.04
C THR A 320 6.31 -15.54 -0.77
N PRO A 321 5.16 -15.40 -0.09
CA PRO A 321 3.89 -15.19 -0.78
C PRO A 321 3.83 -13.89 -1.58
N TYR A 322 4.61 -12.88 -1.18
CA TYR A 322 4.67 -11.57 -1.85
C TYR A 322 5.87 -11.41 -2.80
N GLY A 323 6.60 -12.50 -3.09
CA GLY A 323 7.75 -12.49 -4.01
C GLY A 323 8.94 -11.68 -3.50
N LEU A 324 9.66 -11.02 -4.41
CA LEU A 324 10.93 -10.36 -4.14
C LEU A 324 10.85 -8.82 -4.06
N ILE A 325 9.68 -8.25 -3.87
CA ILE A 325 9.50 -6.79 -3.91
C ILE A 325 10.44 -6.06 -2.94
N VAL A 326 10.54 -6.52 -1.69
CA VAL A 326 11.35 -5.85 -0.65
C VAL A 326 12.83 -5.79 -1.03
N PRO A 327 13.53 -6.90 -1.33
CA PRO A 327 14.95 -6.84 -1.68
C PRO A 327 15.20 -6.15 -3.03
N ILE A 328 14.31 -6.25 -4.01
CA ILE A 328 14.44 -5.51 -5.29
C ILE A 328 14.34 -4.01 -5.04
N VAL A 329 13.40 -3.57 -4.21
CA VAL A 329 13.27 -2.15 -3.85
C VAL A 329 14.49 -1.67 -3.06
N THR A 330 15.03 -2.48 -2.14
CA THR A 330 16.30 -2.15 -1.47
C THR A 330 17.39 -1.91 -2.50
N SER A 331 17.58 -2.81 -3.46
CA SER A 331 18.67 -2.75 -4.45
C SER A 331 18.60 -1.52 -5.35
N THR A 332 17.41 -1.09 -5.75
CA THR A 332 17.21 0.03 -6.68
C THR A 332 17.09 1.38 -5.98
N GLN A 333 16.54 1.43 -4.76
CA GLN A 333 16.31 2.69 -4.03
C GLN A 333 17.40 3.01 -2.99
N LEU A 334 18.40 2.11 -2.83
CA LEU A 334 19.60 2.37 -2.05
C LEU A 334 20.34 3.60 -2.56
N LEU A 335 20.33 3.84 -3.87
CA LEU A 335 20.99 4.99 -4.48
C LEU A 335 20.46 6.32 -3.95
N GLY A 336 19.18 6.42 -3.53
CA GLY A 336 18.60 7.66 -3.04
C GLY A 336 18.79 8.82 -4.02
N PRO A 337 19.13 10.04 -3.55
CA PRO A 337 19.36 11.19 -4.42
C PRO A 337 20.79 11.24 -5.02
N TYR A 338 21.57 10.15 -4.93
CA TYR A 338 23.02 10.14 -5.24
C TYR A 338 23.33 9.40 -6.52
N LYS A 339 24.46 9.77 -7.16
CA LYS A 339 24.96 9.20 -8.42
C LYS A 339 26.40 8.67 -8.30
N PRO A 340 26.62 7.47 -7.73
CA PRO A 340 27.91 6.81 -7.81
C PRO A 340 28.42 6.68 -9.25
N GLY A 341 29.72 6.80 -9.48
CA GLY A 341 30.33 6.63 -10.80
C GLY A 341 30.14 5.22 -11.37
N ALA A 342 30.16 4.21 -10.51
CA ALA A 342 29.81 2.83 -10.80
C ALA A 342 29.07 2.21 -9.61
N TYR A 343 28.15 1.30 -9.89
CA TYR A 343 27.33 0.66 -8.87
C TYR A 343 27.11 -0.82 -9.18
N ARG A 344 27.27 -1.64 -8.16
CA ARG A 344 26.89 -3.06 -8.19
C ARG A 344 26.16 -3.40 -6.90
N VAL A 345 25.03 -4.06 -7.03
CA VAL A 345 24.27 -4.61 -5.92
C VAL A 345 23.89 -6.04 -6.20
N GLU A 346 24.12 -6.90 -5.21
CA GLU A 346 23.69 -8.28 -5.27
C GLU A 346 23.06 -8.72 -3.96
N PHE A 347 22.06 -9.60 -4.03
CA PHE A 347 21.40 -10.10 -2.84
C PHE A 347 21.04 -11.57 -2.93
N GLU A 348 20.96 -12.18 -1.76
CA GLU A 348 20.32 -13.45 -1.53
C GLU A 348 19.09 -13.27 -0.63
N SER A 349 17.95 -13.81 -1.02
CA SER A 349 16.77 -13.96 -0.17
C SER A 349 16.79 -15.32 0.50
N LEU A 350 16.75 -15.32 1.83
CA LEU A 350 16.94 -16.50 2.66
C LEU A 350 15.65 -16.87 3.38
N TYR A 351 15.35 -18.16 3.44
CA TYR A 351 14.31 -18.69 4.31
C TYR A 351 14.80 -18.81 5.75
N THR A 352 13.92 -18.49 6.69
CA THR A 352 14.11 -18.68 8.13
C THR A 352 12.80 -19.19 8.75
N ASN A 353 12.87 -19.87 9.90
CA ASN A 353 11.68 -20.28 10.65
C ASN A 353 11.06 -19.11 11.45
N THR A 354 10.80 -18.01 10.74
CA THR A 354 10.14 -16.83 11.27
C THR A 354 8.90 -16.48 10.42
N VAL A 355 8.04 -15.62 10.94
CA VAL A 355 6.84 -15.17 10.21
C VAL A 355 7.20 -14.56 8.85
N ILE A 356 6.29 -14.67 7.91
CA ILE A 356 6.47 -14.16 6.53
C ILE A 356 6.82 -12.66 6.47
N VAL A 357 7.47 -12.28 5.37
CA VAL A 357 7.78 -10.88 5.06
C VAL A 357 6.84 -10.37 3.97
N THR A 358 6.23 -9.20 4.22
CA THR A 358 5.54 -8.39 3.21
C THR A 358 6.04 -6.95 3.29
N PRO A 359 5.78 -6.12 2.27
CA PRO A 359 6.11 -4.71 2.37
C PRO A 359 5.55 -4.07 3.65
N TYR A 360 6.40 -3.38 4.40
CA TYR A 360 6.03 -2.47 5.47
C TYR A 360 6.45 -1.06 5.06
N ARG A 361 5.70 -0.04 5.34
CA ARG A 361 5.85 1.36 4.91
C ARG A 361 7.29 1.73 4.51
N GLY A 362 7.52 1.94 3.20
CA GLY A 362 8.84 2.10 2.59
C GLY A 362 9.36 0.87 1.82
N ALA A 363 9.05 -0.37 2.27
CA ALA A 363 9.23 -1.63 1.53
C ALA A 363 10.63 -1.78 0.90
N GLY A 364 11.69 -1.83 1.70
CA GLY A 364 13.09 -1.92 1.24
C GLY A 364 13.80 -0.57 1.14
N ARG A 365 13.08 0.54 0.91
CA ARG A 365 13.68 1.89 0.88
C ARG A 365 14.30 2.31 2.21
N PRO A 366 13.70 2.04 3.38
CA PRO A 366 14.33 2.36 4.66
C PRO A 366 15.67 1.66 4.86
N GLN A 367 15.79 0.41 4.42
CA GLN A 367 17.05 -0.33 4.46
C GLN A 367 18.08 0.30 3.52
N GLY A 368 17.69 0.56 2.26
CA GLY A 368 18.56 1.22 1.29
C GLY A 368 19.02 2.60 1.75
N ALA A 369 18.10 3.44 2.25
CA ALA A 369 18.44 4.76 2.79
C ALA A 369 19.39 4.65 3.98
N PHE A 370 19.15 3.73 4.93
CA PHE A 370 20.03 3.50 6.05
C PHE A 370 21.47 3.16 5.59
N VAL A 371 21.60 2.22 4.66
CA VAL A 371 22.90 1.78 4.16
C VAL A 371 23.65 2.91 3.45
N MET A 372 23.01 3.63 2.54
CA MET A 372 23.64 4.74 1.83
C MET A 372 24.02 5.88 2.78
N GLU A 373 23.11 6.29 3.65
CA GLU A 373 23.34 7.41 4.56
C GLU A 373 24.44 7.12 5.61
N ARG A 374 24.51 5.86 6.09
CA ARG A 374 25.62 5.41 6.95
C ARG A 374 26.95 5.34 6.21
N THR A 375 26.94 4.98 4.94
CA THR A 375 28.13 4.97 4.06
C THR A 375 28.67 6.38 3.88
N LEU A 376 27.81 7.35 3.56
CA LEU A 376 28.21 8.76 3.41
C LEU A 376 28.71 9.38 4.74
N ASP A 377 28.08 9.02 5.86
CA ASP A 377 28.55 9.45 7.20
C ASP A 377 29.94 8.86 7.54
N ALA A 378 30.22 7.62 7.10
CA ALA A 378 31.53 6.98 7.29
C ALA A 378 32.61 7.67 6.44
N ILE A 379 32.29 7.99 5.18
CA ILE A 379 33.18 8.76 4.28
C ILE A 379 33.50 10.15 4.89
N ALA A 380 32.47 10.87 5.32
CA ALA A 380 32.64 12.19 5.95
C ALA A 380 33.54 12.13 7.18
N ARG A 381 33.42 11.08 8.00
CA ARG A 381 34.27 10.85 9.18
C ARG A 381 35.72 10.55 8.78
N GLU A 382 35.92 9.69 7.79
CA GLU A 382 37.25 9.30 7.30
C GLU A 382 38.02 10.50 6.78
N LEU A 383 37.37 11.31 5.93
CA LEU A 383 37.97 12.51 5.34
C LEU A 383 37.93 13.74 6.26
N ARG A 384 37.22 13.67 7.40
CA ARG A 384 36.94 14.81 8.29
C ARG A 384 36.23 15.97 7.57
N LEU A 385 35.35 15.65 6.66
CA LEU A 385 34.52 16.59 5.93
C LEU A 385 33.16 16.78 6.63
N ASP A 386 32.50 17.88 6.31
CA ASP A 386 31.11 18.10 6.70
C ASP A 386 30.20 17.06 6.02
N ARG A 387 29.25 16.48 6.79
CA ARG A 387 28.37 15.42 6.30
C ARG A 387 27.41 15.91 5.23
N VAL A 388 27.02 17.20 5.26
CA VAL A 388 26.23 17.82 4.21
C VAL A 388 27.06 17.99 2.96
N ALA A 389 28.30 18.47 3.08
CA ALA A 389 29.20 18.66 1.92
C ALA A 389 29.43 17.37 1.14
N VAL A 390 29.66 16.24 1.83
CA VAL A 390 29.79 14.92 1.16
C VAL A 390 28.52 14.53 0.42
N ARG A 391 27.32 14.82 0.95
CA ARG A 391 26.06 14.56 0.25
C ARG A 391 25.87 15.45 -0.96
N GLU A 392 26.12 16.76 -0.82
CA GLU A 392 26.03 17.74 -1.89
C GLU A 392 26.98 17.41 -3.07
N ALA A 393 28.18 16.88 -2.78
CA ALA A 393 29.13 16.44 -3.79
C ALA A 393 28.61 15.25 -4.64
N ASN A 394 27.64 14.50 -4.14
CA ASN A 394 27.11 13.30 -4.78
C ASN A 394 25.69 13.44 -5.31
N PHE A 395 24.99 14.57 -5.08
CA PHE A 395 23.63 14.75 -5.55
C PHE A 395 23.53 14.76 -7.08
N ILE A 396 22.47 14.13 -7.59
CA ILE A 396 21.96 14.39 -8.93
C ILE A 396 21.49 15.84 -8.97
N GLN A 397 21.91 16.59 -9.99
CA GLN A 397 21.57 17.99 -10.14
C GLN A 397 20.22 18.18 -10.86
N PRO A 398 19.47 19.28 -10.63
CA PRO A 398 18.18 19.50 -11.28
C PRO A 398 18.23 19.53 -12.82
N ASP A 399 19.34 19.96 -13.40
CA ASP A 399 19.55 20.00 -14.85
C ASP A 399 19.94 18.66 -15.46
N GLU A 400 20.18 17.62 -14.65
CA GLU A 400 20.39 16.24 -15.07
C GLU A 400 19.07 15.44 -15.16
N MET A 401 17.93 16.04 -14.72
CA MET A 401 16.62 15.36 -14.76
C MET A 401 16.00 15.44 -16.18
N PRO A 402 15.32 14.36 -16.64
CA PRO A 402 15.17 13.05 -16.02
C PRO A 402 16.48 12.25 -15.99
N TYR A 403 16.78 11.59 -14.88
CA TYR A 403 18.04 10.86 -14.66
C TYR A 403 17.84 9.35 -14.79
N ASP A 404 18.48 8.74 -15.79
CA ASP A 404 18.44 7.30 -16.06
C ASP A 404 19.65 6.62 -15.44
N PHE A 405 19.44 5.68 -14.53
CA PHE A 405 20.51 4.88 -13.92
C PHE A 405 20.98 3.70 -14.77
N GLY A 406 20.25 3.33 -15.82
CA GLY A 406 20.50 2.11 -16.58
C GLY A 406 20.13 0.83 -15.82
N LEU A 407 19.37 0.92 -14.74
CA LEU A 407 18.91 -0.20 -13.91
C LEU A 407 17.44 -0.51 -14.18
N THR A 408 17.01 -1.70 -13.78
CA THR A 408 15.60 -2.11 -13.84
C THR A 408 14.92 -1.86 -12.51
N PHE A 409 13.81 -1.10 -12.53
CA PHE A 409 12.99 -0.83 -11.35
C PHE A 409 12.10 -2.02 -10.96
N GLN A 410 11.47 -1.95 -9.79
CA GLN A 410 10.65 -3.04 -9.21
C GLN A 410 9.47 -3.50 -10.08
N ASP A 411 9.03 -2.69 -11.04
CA ASP A 411 7.94 -2.99 -11.96
C ASP A 411 8.42 -3.46 -13.35
N GLY A 412 9.72 -3.73 -13.49
CA GLY A 412 10.33 -4.21 -14.72
C GLY A 412 10.64 -3.12 -15.74
N ARG A 413 10.34 -1.84 -15.45
CA ARG A 413 10.66 -0.69 -16.30
C ARG A 413 12.03 -0.09 -15.95
N PRO A 414 12.64 0.74 -16.80
CA PRO A 414 13.87 1.45 -16.45
C PRO A 414 13.72 2.31 -15.19
N LEU A 415 14.76 2.35 -14.35
CA LEU A 415 14.84 3.24 -13.19
C LEU A 415 15.24 4.65 -13.66
N ILE A 416 14.27 5.50 -13.89
CA ILE A 416 14.45 6.88 -14.34
C ILE A 416 13.78 7.82 -13.34
N TYR A 417 14.56 8.68 -12.69
CA TYR A 417 14.00 9.75 -11.85
C TYR A 417 13.45 10.86 -12.72
N ASP A 418 12.17 11.14 -12.61
CA ASP A 418 11.45 12.12 -13.45
C ASP A 418 11.73 13.57 -13.05
N SER A 419 12.00 13.82 -11.78
CA SER A 419 12.20 15.16 -11.22
C SER A 419 12.91 15.14 -9.87
N GLY A 420 13.44 16.27 -9.45
CA GLY A 420 14.03 16.49 -8.13
C GLY A 420 14.95 17.70 -8.10
N ASP A 421 14.93 18.45 -6.99
CA ASP A 421 15.89 19.50 -6.65
C ASP A 421 16.46 19.22 -5.26
N PHE A 422 17.40 18.28 -5.23
CA PHE A 422 18.01 17.82 -3.99
C PHE A 422 18.89 18.89 -3.30
N PRO A 423 19.69 19.69 -4.04
CA PRO A 423 20.41 20.80 -3.43
C PRO A 423 19.48 21.82 -2.75
N ALA A 424 18.38 22.22 -3.39
CA ALA A 424 17.43 23.16 -2.79
C ALA A 424 16.73 22.58 -1.57
N SER A 425 16.41 21.29 -1.57
CA SER A 425 15.84 20.57 -0.43
C SER A 425 16.81 20.53 0.75
N MET A 426 18.10 20.25 0.49
CA MET A 426 19.15 20.25 1.53
C MET A 426 19.34 21.66 2.13
N GLU A 427 19.37 22.70 1.31
CA GLU A 427 19.52 24.06 1.79
C GLU A 427 18.34 24.50 2.69
N LYS A 428 17.12 24.06 2.35
CA LYS A 428 15.94 24.25 3.23
C LYS A 428 16.10 23.50 4.56
N LEU A 429 16.55 22.25 4.51
CA LEU A 429 16.74 21.42 5.71
C LEU A 429 17.79 22.01 6.64
N LYS A 430 18.93 22.47 6.11
CA LYS A 430 20.00 23.16 6.87
C LYS A 430 19.46 24.34 7.65
N LYS A 431 18.70 25.21 6.96
CA LYS A 431 18.07 26.39 7.60
C LYS A 431 17.06 25.98 8.67
N LEU A 432 16.23 24.98 8.39
CA LEU A 432 15.16 24.53 9.26
C LEU A 432 15.71 23.93 10.57
N VAL A 433 16.75 23.10 10.48
CA VAL A 433 17.34 22.44 11.65
C VAL A 433 18.30 23.37 12.39
N GLY A 434 18.91 24.36 11.73
CA GLY A 434 19.95 25.23 12.25
C GLY A 434 21.33 24.61 12.15
N TRP A 435 21.65 23.98 11.01
CA TRP A 435 22.87 23.22 10.79
C TRP A 435 24.13 23.99 11.15
N ASP A 436 24.27 25.21 10.63
CA ASP A 436 25.48 26.05 10.81
C ASP A 436 25.71 26.48 12.29
N SER A 437 24.65 26.50 13.10
CA SER A 437 24.74 26.85 14.54
C SER A 437 24.82 25.63 15.45
N PHE A 438 24.72 24.43 14.92
CA PHE A 438 24.65 23.22 15.74
C PHE A 438 25.91 22.94 16.54
N GLU A 439 27.10 23.20 16.00
CA GLU A 439 28.36 22.96 16.71
C GLU A 439 28.50 23.88 17.94
N ALA A 440 28.04 25.12 17.85
CA ALA A 440 28.02 26.03 19.01
C ALA A 440 27.00 25.56 20.06
N PHE A 441 25.84 25.10 19.64
CA PHE A 441 24.86 24.50 20.54
C PHE A 441 25.40 23.24 21.21
N ARG A 442 26.06 22.34 20.48
CA ARG A 442 26.66 21.11 21.00
C ARG A 442 27.77 21.42 22.02
N ALA A 443 28.60 22.43 21.73
CA ALA A 443 29.65 22.84 22.65
C ALA A 443 29.09 23.39 23.98
N ALA A 444 28.02 24.21 23.90
CA ALA A 444 27.33 24.74 25.09
C ALA A 444 26.69 23.61 25.92
N ALA A 445 25.97 22.68 25.26
CA ALA A 445 25.36 21.52 25.91
C ALA A 445 26.41 20.66 26.64
N ARG A 446 27.56 20.40 26.00
CA ARG A 446 28.67 19.65 26.61
C ARG A 446 29.27 20.33 27.85
N ALA A 447 29.34 21.67 27.85
CA ALA A 447 29.76 22.43 29.00
C ALA A 447 28.81 22.27 30.20
N GLU A 448 27.54 21.96 29.93
CA GLU A 448 26.50 21.63 30.91
C GLU A 448 26.43 20.12 31.26
N GLY A 449 27.33 19.30 30.71
CA GLY A 449 27.35 17.84 30.92
C GLY A 449 26.36 17.05 30.02
N ARG A 450 25.70 17.71 29.09
CA ARG A 450 24.70 17.09 28.19
C ARG A 450 25.37 16.53 26.94
N GLN A 451 24.88 15.40 26.45
CA GLN A 451 25.36 14.75 25.23
C GLN A 451 24.34 14.93 24.11
N VAL A 452 24.61 15.85 23.19
CA VAL A 452 23.73 16.11 22.06
C VAL A 452 24.36 15.72 20.71
N GLY A 453 23.55 15.19 19.83
CA GLY A 453 23.92 14.79 18.46
C GLY A 453 22.93 15.26 17.42
N ILE A 454 23.38 15.35 16.17
CA ILE A 454 22.51 15.61 15.02
C ILE A 454 22.71 14.50 13.99
N GLY A 455 21.61 13.97 13.45
CA GLY A 455 21.58 13.04 12.32
C GLY A 455 20.84 13.64 11.15
N LEU A 456 21.13 13.14 9.94
CA LEU A 456 20.38 13.48 8.75
C LEU A 456 20.29 12.26 7.82
N ALA A 457 19.24 12.21 7.02
CA ALA A 457 19.02 11.19 6.00
C ALA A 457 18.24 11.78 4.81
N CYS A 458 18.61 11.32 3.62
CA CYS A 458 17.98 11.67 2.37
C CYS A 458 17.45 10.41 1.68
N TYR A 459 16.30 10.50 1.03
CA TYR A 459 15.75 9.36 0.31
C TYR A 459 14.94 9.81 -0.91
N VAL A 460 14.75 8.87 -1.84
CA VAL A 460 13.83 9.01 -2.96
C VAL A 460 12.82 7.87 -2.91
N GLU A 461 11.56 8.18 -3.14
CA GLU A 461 10.43 7.24 -3.11
C GLU A 461 9.83 7.11 -4.50
N GLY A 462 9.89 5.93 -5.10
CA GLY A 462 9.16 5.65 -6.33
C GLY A 462 7.67 5.54 -6.07
N THR A 463 6.88 6.31 -6.79
CA THR A 463 5.42 6.39 -6.69
C THR A 463 4.76 5.99 -8.01
N GLY A 464 3.44 5.78 -8.04
CA GLY A 464 2.74 5.46 -9.28
C GLY A 464 3.15 4.15 -9.94
N VAL A 465 3.58 3.16 -9.16
CA VAL A 465 4.00 1.85 -9.67
C VAL A 465 2.84 0.88 -9.82
N GLY A 466 2.98 -0.06 -10.75
CA GLY A 466 2.00 -1.10 -11.05
C GLY A 466 1.23 -0.83 -12.33
N PRO A 467 0.31 -1.74 -12.74
CA PRO A 467 -0.22 -1.73 -14.10
C PRO A 467 -1.19 -0.57 -14.37
N TYR A 468 -2.15 -0.30 -13.48
CA TYR A 468 -3.17 0.77 -13.66
C TYR A 468 -3.97 0.99 -12.38
N GLU A 469 -4.75 2.05 -12.35
CA GLU A 469 -5.95 2.24 -11.53
C GLU A 469 -7.04 2.90 -12.34
N GLY A 470 -8.29 2.79 -11.87
CA GLY A 470 -9.43 3.37 -12.55
C GLY A 470 -10.24 4.32 -11.67
N GLY A 471 -10.97 5.18 -12.34
CA GLY A 471 -11.92 6.11 -11.76
C GLY A 471 -13.23 6.14 -12.54
N HIS A 472 -14.36 6.27 -11.84
CA HIS A 472 -15.68 6.47 -12.40
C HIS A 472 -16.33 7.67 -11.73
N VAL A 473 -16.84 8.58 -12.52
CA VAL A 473 -17.54 9.79 -12.07
C VAL A 473 -18.93 9.80 -12.70
N LEU A 474 -19.96 9.81 -11.87
CA LEU A 474 -21.38 9.81 -12.28
C LEU A 474 -22.06 11.05 -11.71
N ILE A 475 -22.75 11.79 -12.54
CA ILE A 475 -23.59 12.93 -12.14
C ILE A 475 -25.03 12.45 -12.08
N GLU A 476 -25.62 12.52 -10.89
CA GLU A 476 -27.01 12.12 -10.66
C GLU A 476 -27.99 13.27 -11.06
N THR A 477 -29.24 12.90 -11.28
CA THR A 477 -30.32 13.87 -11.58
C THR A 477 -30.59 14.85 -10.41
N SER A 478 -30.08 14.53 -9.21
CA SER A 478 -30.06 15.43 -8.04
C SER A 478 -29.03 16.56 -8.15
N GLY A 479 -28.09 16.45 -9.09
CA GLY A 479 -26.90 17.31 -9.20
C GLY A 479 -25.74 16.85 -8.32
N LYS A 480 -25.90 15.80 -7.51
CA LYS A 480 -24.81 15.17 -6.76
C LYS A 480 -23.90 14.36 -7.68
N VAL A 481 -22.64 14.28 -7.30
CA VAL A 481 -21.59 13.57 -8.05
C VAL A 481 -21.12 12.36 -7.25
N LYS A 482 -21.22 11.18 -7.83
CA LYS A 482 -20.66 9.95 -7.27
C LYS A 482 -19.34 9.61 -7.93
N VAL A 483 -18.33 9.37 -7.12
CA VAL A 483 -17.01 8.94 -7.54
C VAL A 483 -16.77 7.55 -7.00
N ALA A 484 -16.40 6.61 -7.87
CA ALA A 484 -16.03 5.26 -7.47
C ALA A 484 -14.63 4.91 -7.97
N THR A 485 -13.85 4.26 -7.12
CA THR A 485 -12.56 3.66 -7.45
C THR A 485 -12.38 2.36 -6.68
N GLY A 486 -11.61 1.43 -7.21
CA GLY A 486 -11.34 0.17 -6.53
C GLY A 486 -10.26 0.24 -5.45
N LEU A 487 -9.61 1.39 -5.27
CA LEU A 487 -8.72 1.60 -4.13
C LEU A 487 -9.47 1.43 -2.82
N THR A 488 -8.76 0.98 -1.80
CA THR A 488 -9.24 0.98 -0.41
C THR A 488 -8.63 2.15 0.35
N THR A 489 -9.30 2.67 1.36
CA THR A 489 -8.75 3.73 2.22
C THR A 489 -8.40 3.18 3.60
N GLN A 490 -7.25 3.58 4.14
CA GLN A 490 -6.75 3.19 5.47
C GLN A 490 -6.46 4.42 6.34
N GLY A 491 -7.20 5.53 6.10
CA GLY A 491 -7.09 6.78 6.86
C GLY A 491 -6.25 7.87 6.19
N GLN A 492 -5.72 7.67 4.97
CA GLN A 492 -4.89 8.66 4.27
C GLN A 492 -5.68 9.74 3.51
N GLY A 493 -7.00 9.87 3.74
CA GLY A 493 -7.79 10.99 3.26
C GLY A 493 -8.22 10.91 1.79
N HIS A 494 -8.41 9.72 1.24
CA HIS A 494 -8.80 9.55 -0.17
C HIS A 494 -10.13 10.21 -0.50
N GLN A 495 -11.12 10.16 0.39
CA GLN A 495 -12.43 10.81 0.16
C GLN A 495 -12.25 12.31 -0.04
N THR A 496 -11.40 12.94 0.75
CA THR A 496 -11.12 14.38 0.65
C THR A 496 -10.36 14.72 -0.64
N VAL A 497 -9.23 14.07 -0.92
CA VAL A 497 -8.39 14.44 -2.08
C VAL A 497 -9.09 14.15 -3.40
N PHE A 498 -9.86 13.07 -3.51
CA PHE A 498 -10.61 12.78 -4.73
C PHE A 498 -11.79 13.73 -4.92
N ALA A 499 -12.46 14.13 -3.83
CA ALA A 499 -13.49 15.18 -3.89
C ALA A 499 -12.90 16.53 -4.32
N GLN A 500 -11.69 16.93 -3.86
CA GLN A 500 -11.02 18.13 -4.30
C GLN A 500 -10.73 18.12 -5.81
N ILE A 501 -10.19 17.00 -6.33
CA ILE A 501 -9.92 16.83 -7.76
C ILE A 501 -11.21 16.97 -8.58
N VAL A 502 -12.27 16.27 -8.19
CA VAL A 502 -13.54 16.27 -8.92
C VAL A 502 -14.23 17.64 -8.82
N ALA A 503 -14.18 18.30 -7.66
CA ALA A 503 -14.76 19.63 -7.48
C ALA A 503 -14.13 20.65 -8.43
N ASP A 504 -12.81 20.61 -8.61
CA ASP A 504 -12.12 21.51 -9.55
C ASP A 504 -12.39 21.16 -11.02
N GLU A 505 -12.34 19.88 -11.38
CA GLU A 505 -12.53 19.46 -12.78
C GLU A 505 -13.97 19.68 -13.27
N LEU A 506 -14.96 19.44 -12.41
CA LEU A 506 -16.38 19.61 -12.75
C LEU A 506 -16.95 20.99 -12.42
N GLY A 507 -16.27 21.79 -11.60
CA GLY A 507 -16.81 23.05 -11.13
C GLY A 507 -17.99 22.89 -10.16
N VAL A 508 -17.98 21.87 -9.31
CA VAL A 508 -18.99 21.60 -8.28
C VAL A 508 -18.45 21.86 -6.87
N ARG A 509 -19.33 21.90 -5.89
CA ARG A 509 -18.93 22.04 -4.49
C ARG A 509 -18.46 20.68 -3.97
N MET A 510 -17.48 20.66 -3.07
CA MET A 510 -17.03 19.39 -2.43
C MET A 510 -18.15 18.65 -1.69
N ASP A 511 -19.07 19.37 -1.07
CA ASP A 511 -20.23 18.80 -0.35
C ASP A 511 -21.22 18.09 -1.28
N ASP A 512 -21.08 18.27 -2.58
CA ASP A 512 -21.89 17.61 -3.61
C ASP A 512 -21.21 16.35 -4.16
N VAL A 513 -19.98 16.03 -3.71
CA VAL A 513 -19.19 14.88 -4.17
C VAL A 513 -19.17 13.78 -3.12
N GLU A 514 -19.69 12.62 -3.46
CA GLU A 514 -19.61 11.38 -2.67
C GLU A 514 -18.56 10.45 -3.26
N VAL A 515 -17.57 10.05 -2.47
CA VAL A 515 -16.49 9.15 -2.89
C VAL A 515 -16.65 7.77 -2.27
N VAL A 516 -16.75 6.75 -3.09
CA VAL A 516 -16.84 5.33 -2.70
C VAL A 516 -15.56 4.60 -3.08
N THR A 517 -14.97 3.91 -2.10
CA THR A 517 -13.73 3.14 -2.25
C THR A 517 -13.93 1.70 -1.78
N GLY A 518 -13.14 0.76 -2.30
CA GLY A 518 -13.05 -0.61 -1.77
C GLY A 518 -14.28 -1.50 -1.93
N ASP A 519 -15.28 -1.12 -2.73
CA ASP A 519 -16.46 -1.95 -3.05
C ASP A 519 -16.33 -2.51 -4.47
N THR A 520 -16.12 -3.81 -4.58
CA THR A 520 -15.94 -4.49 -5.88
C THR A 520 -17.18 -4.56 -6.76
N ARG A 521 -18.36 -4.23 -6.23
CA ARG A 521 -19.59 -4.05 -7.04
C ARG A 521 -19.59 -2.69 -7.71
N ARG A 522 -19.10 -1.67 -7.03
CA ARG A 522 -19.07 -0.28 -7.52
C ARG A 522 -17.93 -0.08 -8.51
N PHE A 523 -16.79 -0.70 -8.23
CA PHE A 523 -15.64 -0.64 -9.12
C PHE A 523 -14.87 -1.97 -9.10
N PRO A 524 -15.06 -2.86 -10.09
CA PRO A 524 -14.55 -4.23 -10.07
C PRO A 524 -13.10 -4.39 -10.58
N TYR A 525 -12.50 -3.38 -11.19
CA TYR A 525 -11.17 -3.44 -11.80
C TYR A 525 -10.22 -2.44 -11.16
N ALA A 526 -9.37 -2.94 -10.28
CA ALA A 526 -8.36 -2.16 -9.58
C ALA A 526 -7.23 -3.08 -9.13
N VAL A 527 -6.14 -2.50 -8.67
CA VAL A 527 -4.99 -3.24 -8.15
C VAL A 527 -4.88 -3.10 -6.64
N GLY A 528 -5.00 -1.89 -6.11
CA GLY A 528 -5.04 -1.66 -4.66
C GLY A 528 -4.21 -0.47 -4.18
N THR A 529 -4.26 -0.21 -2.88
CA THR A 529 -3.65 0.93 -2.20
C THR A 529 -2.33 0.54 -1.53
N PHE A 530 -1.24 0.79 -2.20
CA PHE A 530 0.13 0.52 -1.74
C PHE A 530 1.14 1.32 -2.59
N ALA A 531 2.44 1.25 -2.27
CA ALA A 531 3.53 1.81 -3.06
C ALA A 531 3.30 3.28 -3.49
N SER A 532 2.72 4.08 -2.61
CA SER A 532 2.46 5.53 -2.83
C SER A 532 1.80 5.86 -4.16
N ARG A 533 0.89 5.03 -4.64
CA ARG A 533 0.31 5.09 -6.00
C ARG A 533 -1.04 5.79 -6.10
N ALA A 534 -1.75 5.99 -4.98
CA ALA A 534 -3.14 6.44 -5.00
C ALA A 534 -3.35 7.79 -5.69
N ALA A 535 -2.55 8.81 -5.34
CA ALA A 535 -2.67 10.15 -5.93
C ALA A 535 -2.29 10.15 -7.41
N VAL A 536 -1.18 9.47 -7.77
CA VAL A 536 -0.68 9.42 -9.14
C VAL A 536 -1.64 8.66 -10.05
N MET A 537 -2.09 7.51 -9.64
CA MET A 537 -2.86 6.61 -10.51
C MET A 537 -4.37 6.85 -10.41
N SER A 538 -4.98 6.67 -9.24
CA SER A 538 -6.42 6.90 -9.11
C SER A 538 -6.79 8.36 -9.18
N GLY A 539 -5.97 9.26 -8.62
CA GLY A 539 -6.20 10.69 -8.73
C GLY A 539 -6.25 11.14 -10.20
N SER A 540 -5.29 10.66 -11.03
CA SER A 540 -5.28 10.95 -12.48
C SER A 540 -6.43 10.29 -13.22
N ALA A 541 -6.76 9.03 -12.94
CA ALA A 541 -7.90 8.34 -13.54
C ALA A 541 -9.24 9.05 -13.23
N ILE A 542 -9.42 9.48 -11.98
CA ILE A 542 -10.60 10.24 -11.56
C ILE A 542 -10.65 11.62 -12.23
N ALA A 543 -9.51 12.30 -12.38
CA ALA A 543 -9.46 13.57 -13.11
C ALA A 543 -9.85 13.41 -14.58
N LEU A 544 -9.34 12.37 -15.26
CA LEU A 544 -9.73 12.05 -16.64
C LEU A 544 -11.22 11.70 -16.73
N ALA A 545 -11.73 10.88 -15.85
CA ALA A 545 -13.14 10.55 -15.78
C ALA A 545 -14.03 11.79 -15.54
N ALA A 546 -13.60 12.68 -14.65
CA ALA A 546 -14.31 13.95 -14.40
C ALA A 546 -14.33 14.88 -15.62
N ARG A 547 -13.21 14.95 -16.36
CA ARG A 547 -13.12 15.73 -17.62
C ARG A 547 -14.07 15.16 -18.69
N ALA A 548 -14.10 13.84 -18.86
CA ALA A 548 -15.02 13.18 -19.79
C ALA A 548 -16.49 13.48 -19.42
N ALA A 549 -16.84 13.38 -18.14
CA ALA A 549 -18.17 13.76 -17.66
C ALA A 549 -18.47 15.24 -17.92
N ARG A 550 -17.49 16.13 -17.66
CA ARG A 550 -17.62 17.57 -17.91
C ARG A 550 -17.87 17.91 -19.38
N GLU A 551 -17.15 17.27 -20.29
CA GLU A 551 -17.35 17.44 -21.74
C GLU A 551 -18.78 17.08 -22.16
N LYS A 552 -19.32 15.99 -21.62
CA LYS A 552 -20.70 15.58 -21.84
C LYS A 552 -21.71 16.58 -21.25
N VAL A 553 -21.46 17.10 -20.03
CA VAL A 553 -22.27 18.19 -19.45
C VAL A 553 -22.32 19.40 -20.35
N LEU A 554 -21.17 19.88 -20.82
CA LEU A 554 -21.10 21.06 -21.66
C LEU A 554 -21.80 20.85 -23.01
N ARG A 555 -21.69 19.68 -23.62
CA ARG A 555 -22.37 19.34 -24.87
C ARG A 555 -23.90 19.37 -24.69
N VAL A 556 -24.43 18.69 -23.67
CA VAL A 556 -25.88 18.66 -23.40
C VAL A 556 -26.42 20.02 -23.01
N ALA A 557 -25.68 20.79 -22.21
CA ALA A 557 -26.09 22.14 -21.80
C ALA A 557 -26.03 23.13 -22.95
N ALA A 558 -25.12 22.97 -23.91
CA ALA A 558 -24.99 23.84 -25.09
C ALA A 558 -26.27 23.81 -25.94
N GLU A 559 -26.87 22.65 -26.14
CA GLU A 559 -28.15 22.52 -26.82
C GLU A 559 -29.28 23.22 -26.06
N ALA A 560 -29.34 23.03 -24.74
CA ALA A 560 -30.39 23.62 -23.90
C ALA A 560 -30.27 25.13 -23.74
N LEU A 561 -29.06 25.68 -23.81
CA LEU A 561 -28.77 27.12 -23.67
C LEU A 561 -28.57 27.83 -25.02
N GLU A 562 -28.69 27.10 -26.15
CA GLU A 562 -28.44 27.62 -27.51
C GLU A 562 -27.08 28.33 -27.61
N ALA A 563 -26.02 27.76 -27.05
CA ALA A 563 -24.68 28.34 -26.94
C ALA A 563 -23.59 27.36 -27.41
N ASP A 564 -22.41 27.89 -27.80
CA ASP A 564 -21.26 27.00 -28.09
C ASP A 564 -20.74 26.42 -26.76
N PRO A 565 -20.43 25.11 -26.68
CA PRO A 565 -19.82 24.50 -25.48
C PRO A 565 -18.60 25.24 -24.93
N LYS A 566 -17.81 25.90 -25.79
CA LYS A 566 -16.64 26.71 -25.42
C LYS A 566 -16.99 27.97 -24.65
N ASP A 567 -18.20 28.49 -24.85
CA ASP A 567 -18.70 29.69 -24.16
C ASP A 567 -19.38 29.36 -22.84
N LEU A 568 -19.47 28.07 -22.49
CA LEU A 568 -20.03 27.60 -21.23
C LEU A 568 -18.95 27.46 -20.17
N GLU A 569 -19.35 27.64 -18.92
CA GLU A 569 -18.59 27.33 -17.72
C GLU A 569 -19.49 26.65 -16.68
N ILE A 570 -18.90 25.82 -15.82
CA ILE A 570 -19.61 25.22 -14.68
C ILE A 570 -19.07 25.88 -13.40
N VAL A 571 -19.97 26.45 -12.61
CA VAL A 571 -19.63 27.12 -11.36
C VAL A 571 -20.63 26.70 -10.28
N GLU A 572 -20.13 26.06 -9.22
CA GLU A 572 -20.94 25.55 -8.09
C GLU A 572 -22.13 24.68 -8.51
N GLY A 573 -21.92 23.83 -9.54
CA GLY A 573 -22.95 22.93 -10.06
C GLY A 573 -24.00 23.61 -10.97
N ILE A 574 -23.74 24.84 -11.41
CA ILE A 574 -24.54 25.56 -12.38
C ILE A 574 -23.75 25.73 -13.67
N VAL A 575 -24.30 25.28 -14.78
CA VAL A 575 -23.77 25.53 -16.12
C VAL A 575 -24.33 26.83 -16.63
N ARG A 576 -23.47 27.76 -17.06
CA ARG A 576 -23.89 29.09 -17.55
C ARG A 576 -23.06 29.56 -18.72
N VAL A 577 -23.64 30.47 -19.50
CA VAL A 577 -22.93 31.15 -20.58
C VAL A 577 -22.01 32.21 -19.96
N LYS A 578 -20.71 32.18 -20.32
CA LYS A 578 -19.72 33.16 -19.86
C LYS A 578 -20.16 34.57 -20.17
N GLY A 579 -20.19 35.43 -19.17
CA GLY A 579 -20.61 36.81 -19.30
C GLY A 579 -22.12 37.05 -19.39
N ASN A 580 -22.96 36.03 -19.34
CA ASN A 580 -24.43 36.13 -19.33
C ASN A 580 -25.04 35.31 -18.17
N PRO A 581 -25.12 35.86 -16.96
CA PRO A 581 -25.63 35.12 -15.78
C PRO A 581 -27.13 34.78 -15.84
N GLY A 582 -27.87 35.32 -16.83
CA GLY A 582 -29.28 34.98 -17.03
C GLY A 582 -29.51 33.73 -17.89
N ALA A 583 -28.47 33.21 -18.55
CA ALA A 583 -28.51 31.98 -19.33
C ALA A 583 -27.76 30.87 -18.57
N GLU A 584 -28.49 30.16 -17.68
CA GLU A 584 -27.92 29.16 -16.81
C GLU A 584 -28.86 27.95 -16.63
N ILE A 585 -28.27 26.79 -16.32
CA ILE A 585 -28.99 25.53 -16.07
C ILE A 585 -28.29 24.74 -14.96
N ALA A 586 -29.04 24.17 -14.04
CA ALA A 586 -28.49 23.36 -12.96
C ALA A 586 -27.94 22.02 -13.49
N LEU A 587 -26.83 21.53 -12.91
CA LEU A 587 -26.18 20.29 -13.29
C LEU A 587 -27.15 19.09 -13.26
N GLY A 588 -28.02 19.02 -12.24
CA GLY A 588 -29.06 17.97 -12.16
C GLY A 588 -30.05 18.02 -13.31
N THR A 589 -30.42 19.23 -13.78
CA THR A 589 -31.28 19.38 -14.94
C THR A 589 -30.56 18.91 -16.22
N VAL A 590 -29.27 19.22 -16.37
CA VAL A 590 -28.45 18.72 -17.48
C VAL A 590 -28.42 17.17 -17.47
N ALA A 591 -28.28 16.57 -16.29
CA ALA A 591 -28.34 15.10 -16.15
C ALA A 591 -29.70 14.52 -16.57
N VAL A 592 -30.80 15.19 -16.28
CA VAL A 592 -32.14 14.79 -16.79
C VAL A 592 -32.20 14.93 -18.31
N LEU A 593 -31.70 16.04 -18.85
CA LEU A 593 -31.73 16.32 -20.27
C LEU A 593 -30.83 15.39 -21.10
N SER A 594 -29.81 14.81 -20.49
CA SER A 594 -28.91 13.83 -21.14
C SER A 594 -29.60 12.53 -21.54
N ASN A 595 -30.82 12.25 -21.06
CA ASN A 595 -31.55 11.07 -21.42
C ASN A 595 -32.37 11.34 -22.69
N PRO A 596 -31.99 10.85 -23.88
CA PRO A 596 -32.73 11.09 -25.15
C PRO A 596 -34.10 10.41 -25.17
N LEU A 597 -34.32 9.44 -24.28
CA LEU A 597 -35.58 8.73 -24.14
C LEU A 597 -36.51 9.33 -23.07
N ARG A 598 -36.15 10.50 -22.50
CA ARG A 598 -36.99 11.19 -21.53
C ARG A 598 -38.32 11.60 -22.19
N TYR A 599 -39.36 11.65 -21.36
CA TYR A 599 -40.60 12.24 -21.81
C TYR A 599 -40.39 13.72 -22.16
N ALA A 600 -40.77 14.10 -23.36
CA ALA A 600 -40.70 15.47 -23.80
C ALA A 600 -41.59 16.37 -22.93
N PHE A 601 -41.09 17.56 -22.62
CA PHE A 601 -41.79 18.53 -21.78
C PHE A 601 -42.71 19.48 -22.55
N ASP A 602 -42.63 19.49 -23.90
CA ASP A 602 -43.53 20.29 -24.72
C ASP A 602 -44.87 19.61 -24.99
N GLU A 603 -45.92 20.40 -25.29
CA GLU A 603 -47.28 19.90 -25.51
C GLU A 603 -47.42 19.01 -26.73
N ALA A 604 -46.61 19.21 -27.78
CA ALA A 604 -46.66 18.40 -29.01
C ALA A 604 -46.06 16.98 -28.76
N SER A 605 -45.04 16.91 -27.89
CA SER A 605 -44.36 15.66 -27.55
C SER A 605 -45.13 14.87 -26.50
N LYS A 606 -45.89 15.53 -25.61
CA LYS A 606 -46.72 14.84 -24.58
C LYS A 606 -47.77 13.89 -25.21
N ALA A 607 -48.28 14.20 -26.39
CA ALA A 607 -49.29 13.40 -27.05
C ALA A 607 -48.71 12.14 -27.74
N ALA A 608 -47.39 12.11 -28.00
CA ALA A 608 -46.76 11.09 -28.81
C ALA A 608 -45.97 10.03 -27.99
N THR A 609 -45.77 10.22 -26.68
CA THR A 609 -44.59 9.71 -26.03
C THR A 609 -44.71 8.47 -25.15
N GLN A 610 -45.86 8.06 -24.72
CA GLN A 610 -45.89 6.85 -23.86
C GLN A 610 -45.58 5.54 -24.61
N PHE A 611 -45.68 5.53 -25.97
CA PHE A 611 -45.48 4.34 -26.77
C PHE A 611 -44.82 4.63 -28.13
N ALA A 612 -44.27 5.83 -28.35
CA ALA A 612 -43.54 6.14 -29.56
C ALA A 612 -42.24 5.37 -29.60
N VAL A 613 -42.18 4.32 -30.35
CA VAL A 613 -40.94 3.66 -30.74
C VAL A 613 -40.31 4.56 -31.80
N GLY A 614 -39.03 4.92 -31.64
CA GLY A 614 -38.27 5.63 -32.66
C GLY A 614 -38.30 4.91 -34.00
N ASP A 615 -37.74 5.51 -35.04
CA ASP A 615 -37.71 4.96 -36.39
C ASP A 615 -37.34 3.46 -36.39
N PRO A 616 -38.19 2.59 -36.95
CA PRO A 616 -37.87 1.17 -37.02
C PRO A 616 -36.58 0.95 -37.81
N GLY A 617 -35.59 0.30 -37.16
CA GLY A 617 -34.28 0.01 -37.76
C GLY A 617 -33.16 0.98 -37.43
N LYS A 618 -33.43 2.04 -36.65
CA LYS A 618 -32.39 2.82 -36.02
C LYS A 618 -32.22 2.42 -34.53
N PRO A 619 -31.01 2.39 -33.98
CA PRO A 619 -30.84 2.24 -32.53
C PRO A 619 -31.58 3.39 -31.84
N PRO A 620 -32.32 3.11 -30.75
CA PRO A 620 -33.09 4.13 -30.03
C PRO A 620 -32.23 5.25 -29.43
N VAL A 621 -30.93 5.00 -29.32
CA VAL A 621 -29.89 5.94 -28.85
C VAL A 621 -28.73 5.85 -29.81
N ALA A 622 -28.22 6.97 -30.31
CA ALA A 622 -26.98 6.98 -31.08
C ALA A 622 -25.78 6.59 -30.18
N GLU A 623 -24.74 6.05 -30.78
CA GLU A 623 -23.56 5.54 -30.08
C GLU A 623 -22.94 6.59 -29.16
N ASP A 624 -23.07 7.89 -29.48
CA ASP A 624 -22.57 9.02 -28.68
C ASP A 624 -23.62 9.62 -27.72
N ASP A 625 -24.84 9.12 -27.67
CA ASP A 625 -25.98 9.65 -26.91
C ASP A 625 -26.47 8.72 -25.79
N GLU A 626 -25.57 7.98 -25.17
CA GLU A 626 -25.90 7.15 -24.01
C GLU A 626 -26.58 7.99 -22.89
N PRO A 627 -27.72 7.51 -22.33
CA PRO A 627 -28.38 8.19 -21.22
C PRO A 627 -27.49 8.35 -20.00
N GLY A 628 -27.63 9.47 -19.31
CA GLY A 628 -26.85 9.75 -18.10
C GLY A 628 -25.54 10.51 -18.41
N ILE A 629 -24.98 11.11 -17.39
CA ILE A 629 -23.70 11.82 -17.48
C ILE A 629 -22.69 11.10 -16.59
N GLU A 630 -21.81 10.38 -17.22
CA GLU A 630 -20.72 9.70 -16.53
C GLU A 630 -19.44 9.74 -17.35
N GLY A 631 -18.32 9.59 -16.66
CA GLY A 631 -17.02 9.33 -17.25
C GLY A 631 -16.34 8.20 -16.51
N ARG A 632 -15.66 7.34 -17.24
CA ARG A 632 -14.82 6.26 -16.70
C ARG A 632 -13.51 6.28 -17.42
N ASP A 633 -12.43 6.20 -16.65
CA ASP A 633 -11.09 6.15 -17.23
C ASP A 633 -10.14 5.32 -16.36
N TYR A 634 -9.04 4.90 -16.97
CA TYR A 634 -7.95 4.17 -16.35
C TYR A 634 -6.65 4.90 -16.62
N TYR A 635 -5.78 4.91 -15.63
CA TYR A 635 -4.50 5.60 -15.77
C TYR A 635 -3.33 4.71 -15.33
N SER A 636 -2.27 4.76 -16.13
CA SER A 636 -0.95 4.23 -15.81
C SER A 636 0.08 5.21 -16.35
N PRO A 637 0.99 5.75 -15.54
CA PRO A 637 2.04 6.64 -16.03
C PRO A 637 3.01 5.85 -16.92
N PRO A 638 3.67 6.50 -17.91
CA PRO A 638 4.63 5.85 -18.79
C PRO A 638 5.86 5.35 -18.04
N HIS A 639 6.24 6.02 -16.96
CA HIS A 639 7.33 5.67 -16.04
C HIS A 639 6.83 5.83 -14.60
N ALA A 640 7.53 5.22 -13.63
CA ALA A 640 7.32 5.55 -12.24
C ALA A 640 7.59 7.06 -12.03
N THR A 641 6.89 7.67 -11.12
CA THR A 641 7.14 9.03 -10.65
C THR A 641 7.86 8.98 -9.31
N PHE A 642 8.56 10.05 -8.93
CA PHE A 642 9.39 10.00 -7.74
C PHE A 642 9.12 11.21 -6.84
N ALA A 643 8.89 10.91 -5.55
CA ALA A 643 8.90 11.88 -4.47
C ALA A 643 10.24 11.78 -3.74
N ASN A 644 10.64 12.82 -3.02
CA ASN A 644 11.85 12.77 -2.22
C ASN A 644 11.65 13.44 -0.87
N GLY A 645 12.51 13.10 0.08
CA GLY A 645 12.49 13.70 1.40
C GLY A 645 13.86 13.72 2.05
N MET A 646 14.05 14.72 2.91
CA MET A 646 15.24 14.88 3.72
C MET A 646 14.85 15.14 5.16
N HIS A 647 15.44 14.39 6.07
CA HIS A 647 15.16 14.47 7.49
C HIS A 647 16.42 14.89 8.23
N ALA A 648 16.26 15.72 9.26
CA ALA A 648 17.30 16.00 10.23
C ALA A 648 16.73 15.93 11.64
N VAL A 649 17.49 15.33 12.55
CA VAL A 649 17.07 15.15 13.94
C VAL A 649 18.18 15.59 14.89
N ILE A 650 17.82 16.37 15.91
CA ILE A 650 18.69 16.68 17.04
C ILE A 650 18.22 15.84 18.22
N VAL A 651 19.13 15.07 18.78
CA VAL A 651 18.86 14.20 19.94
C VAL A 651 19.79 14.53 21.10
N GLU A 652 19.32 14.25 22.30
CA GLU A 652 20.11 14.20 23.51
C GLU A 652 20.13 12.76 24.02
N THR A 653 21.28 12.28 24.43
CA THR A 653 21.47 10.95 25.01
C THR A 653 21.88 11.07 26.46
N ASP A 654 21.16 10.40 27.34
CA ASP A 654 21.56 10.23 28.72
C ASP A 654 22.74 9.22 28.79
N PRO A 655 23.91 9.60 29.30
CA PRO A 655 25.08 8.74 29.31
C PRO A 655 24.97 7.54 30.28
N ASP A 656 24.10 7.63 31.29
CA ASP A 656 23.95 6.59 32.31
C ASP A 656 22.92 5.53 31.92
N THR A 657 21.81 5.95 31.27
CA THR A 657 20.70 5.07 30.90
C THR A 657 20.66 4.73 29.40
N ALA A 658 21.41 5.46 28.56
CA ALA A 658 21.35 5.45 27.11
C ALA A 658 19.97 5.86 26.55
N GLU A 659 19.10 6.48 27.33
CA GLU A 659 17.83 7.03 26.88
C GLU A 659 18.06 8.14 25.87
N ILE A 660 17.27 8.12 24.78
CA ILE A 660 17.35 9.11 23.69
C ILE A 660 16.13 10.02 23.75
N THR A 661 16.38 11.32 23.92
CA THR A 661 15.35 12.36 23.82
C THR A 661 15.48 13.09 22.50
N ILE A 662 14.40 13.14 21.71
CA ILE A 662 14.35 13.93 20.48
C ILE A 662 14.10 15.39 20.84
N LEU A 663 15.09 16.25 20.61
CA LEU A 663 14.99 17.69 20.88
C LEU A 663 14.36 18.45 19.71
N LYS A 664 14.65 18.02 18.47
CA LYS A 664 14.11 18.62 17.25
C LYS A 664 14.09 17.60 16.13
N TYR A 665 12.98 17.54 15.40
CA TYR A 665 12.85 16.72 14.20
C TYR A 665 12.38 17.60 13.03
N CYS A 666 13.13 17.65 11.95
CA CYS A 666 12.85 18.47 10.77
C CYS A 666 12.73 17.61 9.53
N VAL A 667 11.72 17.90 8.71
CA VAL A 667 11.49 17.22 7.44
C VAL A 667 11.32 18.25 6.34
N VAL A 668 11.99 18.05 5.22
CA VAL A 668 11.72 18.69 3.94
C VAL A 668 11.26 17.59 2.99
N HIS A 669 10.11 17.77 2.37
CA HIS A 669 9.51 16.79 1.50
C HIS A 669 9.04 17.40 0.21
N ASP A 670 9.32 16.75 -0.92
CA ASP A 670 8.85 17.11 -2.25
C ASP A 670 8.08 15.94 -2.85
N CYS A 671 6.79 16.13 -3.08
CA CYS A 671 5.92 15.22 -3.81
C CYS A 671 5.20 15.93 -4.97
N GLY A 672 5.81 16.96 -5.54
CA GLY A 672 5.26 17.75 -6.63
C GLY A 672 4.15 18.69 -6.17
N ASN A 673 3.14 18.88 -7.01
CA ASN A 673 2.00 19.75 -6.69
C ASN A 673 1.10 19.11 -5.63
N LEU A 674 0.97 19.78 -4.48
CA LEU A 674 0.19 19.26 -3.36
C LEU A 674 -1.31 19.35 -3.66
N ILE A 675 -2.02 18.25 -3.60
CA ILE A 675 -3.49 18.24 -3.72
C ILE A 675 -4.09 18.83 -2.42
N ASN A 676 -3.59 18.37 -1.27
CA ASN A 676 -3.99 18.86 0.03
C ASN A 676 -2.80 18.87 1.00
N PRO A 677 -2.26 20.06 1.35
CA PRO A 677 -1.10 20.18 2.24
C PRO A 677 -1.30 19.53 3.61
N ARG A 678 -2.50 19.60 4.22
CA ARG A 678 -2.78 18.99 5.53
C ARG A 678 -2.66 17.47 5.51
N ILE A 679 -3.08 16.84 4.41
CA ILE A 679 -2.99 15.39 4.26
C ILE A 679 -1.53 15.00 4.08
N VAL A 680 -0.74 15.76 3.32
CA VAL A 680 0.70 15.55 3.17
C VAL A 680 1.41 15.65 4.53
N GLU A 681 1.15 16.72 5.30
CA GLU A 681 1.69 16.88 6.66
C GLU A 681 1.29 15.71 7.56
N GLY A 682 0.02 15.29 7.51
CA GLY A 682 -0.47 14.13 8.27
C GLY A 682 0.25 12.84 7.93
N GLN A 683 0.59 12.62 6.65
CA GLN A 683 1.36 11.46 6.20
C GLN A 683 2.82 11.52 6.67
N ILE A 684 3.44 12.71 6.67
CA ILE A 684 4.80 12.92 7.18
C ILE A 684 4.84 12.66 8.70
N HIS A 685 3.95 13.27 9.47
CA HIS A 685 3.86 13.07 10.92
C HIS A 685 3.62 11.60 11.27
N GLY A 686 2.68 10.95 10.56
CA GLY A 686 2.40 9.53 10.75
C GLY A 686 3.57 8.62 10.38
N GLY A 687 4.37 8.97 9.37
CA GLY A 687 5.57 8.22 8.98
C GLY A 687 6.70 8.36 10.00
N VAL A 688 6.89 9.56 10.54
CA VAL A 688 7.90 9.82 11.58
C VAL A 688 7.54 9.12 12.89
N ALA A 689 6.27 9.17 13.30
CA ALA A 689 5.81 8.55 14.54
C ALA A 689 5.89 7.01 14.50
N GLN A 690 5.59 6.40 13.35
CA GLN A 690 5.65 4.96 13.13
C GLN A 690 7.08 4.42 13.01
#